data_053733733ff7a12f163c8d1bdf6cb4d7
#
_entry.id   053733733ff7a12f163c8d1bdf6cb4d7
#
_cell.length_a   1.000
_cell.length_b   1.000
_cell.length_c   1.000
_cell.angle_alpha   90.00
_cell.angle_beta   90.00
_cell.angle_gamma   90.00
#
_symmetry.space_group_name_H-M   'P 1'
#
loop_
_entity.id
_entity.type
_entity.pdbx_description
1 polymer ?
#
loop_
_entity_poly.entity_id
_entity_poly.type
_entity_poly.pdbx_seq_one_letter_code
_entity_poly.pdbx_strand_id
1 'polypeptide(L)'
;MIATATRAIVVAVAMLAAGAAYSVDAGAIQSADPVPTPAGAAVNAQRLAGANTDAAQWLSVGRTSDEQRFSPLKQINTTNVTKLGLAWFADFDTNRGQEATPLAIDGVLYVSTAWSKVKAYDARTGKLLWAYDPKVPGEFAGRGCCDVVNRGLAAWNGKIYVASYDGRLIALDARTGVVAWEVLTLDHDKPVTITGAPRVVKGKILIGNSGGEFGVRGYLSAYDAESGKLLWRFFTVPGNPADGFETPVLRTAAQTWNGKWWDLGGGGTVWDGIAYDARLNLVYFGTGNGSPWNRHYRGAGGGDNLFVASIIALNADTGAYAWHYQEVPGDEWDYDATSPLMLADLKIAGRSHRVLMQASKDGFFYVLDAKSGKVISARNFVATTWATAIDLKTGRPVTEPGARYDETGKVFIVQPGGQGAHAWHPFSFNPTTGLVYFSAIETSTPFKGAANFVAHPMASNIGLEFPQPPTVYDDLKSKAPRKAESRLIAWDPVQQREVWRTAVLGTIGGGTLATAGGLVFQGTNGGRLVAYDAKDGRELWSMEAQTGVVAAPASFELDGEQYIAEEVGYGLAPYGTPNQSRLLVLKLGGTAALPPAPPPLPKPVLNPPPSTASAQTIDMGHEQFTSHCATCHEPPAANRSVFPDLRYSAALNSEAAFNAIVLEGALQPAGMASFKGRMSPAEVQSVRAYLIERANQAKNSSAAAR
;
A
#
# COMPACT_ATOMS: atom_id res chain seq x y z
N MET A 1 -13.60 -62.38 -19.82
CA MET A 1 -13.70 -62.84 -18.41
C MET A 1 -12.43 -62.44 -17.68
N ILE A 2 -12.57 -61.89 -16.50
CA ILE A 2 -11.60 -61.45 -15.51
C ILE A 2 -11.31 -59.95 -15.58
N ALA A 3 -12.08 -59.19 -14.80
CA ALA A 3 -11.85 -57.82 -14.43
C ALA A 3 -10.81 -57.76 -13.29
N THR A 4 -9.88 -56.86 -13.39
CA THR A 4 -8.97 -56.49 -12.27
C THR A 4 -9.27 -55.06 -11.84
N ALA A 5 -9.82 -54.96 -10.65
CA ALA A 5 -10.12 -53.69 -9.98
C ALA A 5 -8.83 -53.05 -9.47
N THR A 6 -8.54 -51.85 -9.89
CA THR A 6 -7.48 -51.00 -9.33
C THR A 6 -8.07 -50.21 -8.16
N ARG A 7 -7.68 -50.56 -6.95
CA ARG A 7 -8.00 -49.78 -5.74
C ARG A 7 -7.15 -48.49 -5.73
N ALA A 8 -7.84 -47.35 -5.83
CA ALA A 8 -7.24 -46.05 -5.52
C ALA A 8 -7.08 -45.93 -4.01
N ILE A 9 -5.82 -45.81 -3.54
CA ILE A 9 -5.49 -45.46 -2.17
C ILE A 9 -5.60 -43.94 -2.05
N VAL A 10 -6.67 -43.47 -1.45
CA VAL A 10 -6.79 -42.08 -1.01
C VAL A 10 -6.04 -41.96 0.32
N VAL A 11 -4.86 -41.40 0.29
CA VAL A 11 -4.14 -41.00 1.52
C VAL A 11 -4.76 -39.67 1.96
N ALA A 12 -5.65 -39.73 2.96
CA ALA A 12 -6.16 -38.58 3.67
C ALA A 12 -5.04 -37.99 4.53
N VAL A 13 -4.48 -36.87 4.10
CA VAL A 13 -3.64 -36.02 4.95
C VAL A 13 -4.60 -35.28 5.89
N ALA A 14 -4.72 -35.79 7.11
CA ALA A 14 -5.43 -35.12 8.19
C ALA A 14 -4.63 -33.89 8.60
N MET A 15 -4.97 -32.73 8.05
CA MET A 15 -4.67 -31.45 8.70
C MET A 15 -5.65 -31.28 9.84
N LEU A 16 -5.19 -31.33 11.07
CA LEU A 16 -5.90 -30.83 12.23
C LEU A 16 -6.04 -29.30 12.09
N ALA A 17 -7.03 -28.87 11.29
CA ALA A 17 -7.61 -27.57 11.45
C ALA A 17 -8.56 -27.68 12.64
N ALA A 18 -8.17 -27.17 13.80
CA ALA A 18 -9.09 -26.93 14.89
C ALA A 18 -10.08 -25.83 14.47
N GLY A 19 -11.04 -26.21 13.64
CA GLY A 19 -12.22 -25.42 13.37
C GLY A 19 -13.16 -25.57 14.56
N ALA A 20 -13.19 -24.61 15.47
CA ALA A 20 -14.28 -24.48 16.41
C ALA A 20 -15.55 -24.22 15.61
N ALA A 21 -16.39 -25.23 15.44
CA ALA A 21 -17.75 -25.06 14.95
C ALA A 21 -18.55 -24.35 16.06
N TYR A 22 -18.75 -23.05 15.89
CA TYR A 22 -19.73 -22.32 16.69
C TYR A 22 -21.12 -22.69 16.16
N SER A 23 -21.85 -23.49 16.92
CA SER A 23 -23.30 -23.63 16.76
C SER A 23 -23.94 -22.29 17.13
N VAL A 24 -24.49 -21.60 16.13
CA VAL A 24 -25.32 -20.42 16.36
C VAL A 24 -26.67 -20.94 16.85
N ASP A 25 -26.94 -20.74 18.13
CA ASP A 25 -28.24 -20.97 18.72
C ASP A 25 -29.26 -20.02 18.06
N ALA A 26 -30.29 -20.55 17.42
CA ALA A 26 -31.36 -19.79 16.83
C ALA A 26 -32.28 -19.22 17.92
N GLY A 27 -31.79 -18.26 18.67
CA GLY A 27 -32.60 -17.45 19.57
C GLY A 27 -33.57 -16.58 18.77
N ALA A 28 -34.84 -16.63 19.18
CA ALA A 28 -35.99 -15.98 18.55
C ALA A 28 -35.70 -14.55 18.08
N ILE A 29 -35.87 -14.31 16.78
CA ILE A 29 -35.79 -12.98 16.15
C ILE A 29 -36.99 -12.18 16.68
N GLN A 30 -36.75 -11.31 17.67
CA GLN A 30 -37.67 -10.20 17.94
C GLN A 30 -37.70 -9.32 16.68
N SER A 31 -38.88 -8.97 16.20
CA SER A 31 -39.11 -8.06 15.10
C SER A 31 -38.43 -6.73 15.37
N ALA A 32 -37.23 -6.54 14.86
CA ALA A 32 -36.55 -5.26 14.87
C ALA A 32 -37.34 -4.31 13.96
N ASP A 33 -37.51 -3.06 14.42
CA ASP A 33 -38.05 -1.96 13.62
C ASP A 33 -37.41 -1.96 12.21
N PRO A 34 -38.16 -1.63 11.16
CA PRO A 34 -37.63 -1.59 9.81
C PRO A 34 -36.43 -0.64 9.77
N VAL A 35 -35.24 -1.20 9.51
CA VAL A 35 -34.04 -0.38 9.30
C VAL A 35 -34.36 0.61 8.19
N PRO A 36 -34.21 1.93 8.40
CA PRO A 36 -34.44 2.90 7.35
C PRO A 36 -33.62 2.51 6.13
N THR A 37 -34.23 2.46 4.97
CA THR A 37 -33.51 2.23 3.71
C THR A 37 -32.49 3.34 3.58
N PRO A 38 -31.16 3.06 3.50
CA PRO A 38 -30.14 4.08 3.47
C PRO A 38 -30.43 5.07 2.34
N ALA A 39 -30.37 6.36 2.62
CA ALA A 39 -30.36 7.38 1.58
C ALA A 39 -29.11 7.10 0.75
N GLY A 40 -29.23 6.53 -0.42
CA GLY A 40 -28.13 5.91 -1.16
C GLY A 40 -27.07 6.91 -1.60
N ALA A 41 -26.09 7.22 -0.77
CA ALA A 41 -24.87 8.00 -1.01
C ALA A 41 -25.00 9.04 -2.15
N ALA A 42 -25.95 9.97 -2.05
CA ALA A 42 -26.24 10.97 -3.09
C ALA A 42 -25.15 12.07 -3.11
N VAL A 43 -23.89 11.66 -3.25
CA VAL A 43 -22.73 12.53 -3.32
C VAL A 43 -22.61 13.10 -4.72
N ASN A 44 -22.74 14.41 -4.86
CA ASN A 44 -22.62 15.13 -6.11
C ASN A 44 -21.53 16.21 -6.03
N ALA A 45 -21.33 16.96 -7.10
CA ALA A 45 -20.32 18.00 -7.17
C ALA A 45 -20.48 19.06 -6.06
N GLN A 46 -21.73 19.45 -5.74
CA GLN A 46 -22.01 20.43 -4.71
C GLN A 46 -21.63 19.92 -3.30
N ARG A 47 -21.97 18.66 -2.98
CA ARG A 47 -21.58 18.04 -1.69
C ARG A 47 -20.07 17.89 -1.56
N LEU A 48 -19.38 17.45 -2.63
CA LEU A 48 -17.90 17.35 -2.59
C LEU A 48 -17.25 18.72 -2.45
N ALA A 49 -17.74 19.74 -3.15
CA ALA A 49 -17.24 21.11 -3.02
C ALA A 49 -17.52 21.68 -1.62
N GLY A 50 -18.66 21.32 -1.01
CA GLY A 50 -19.07 21.71 0.33
C GLY A 50 -18.48 20.86 1.47
N ALA A 51 -17.69 19.83 1.18
CA ALA A 51 -17.18 18.89 2.18
C ALA A 51 -16.38 19.57 3.32
N ASN A 52 -15.76 20.73 3.07
CA ASN A 52 -15.08 21.50 4.11
C ASN A 52 -16.04 22.01 5.21
N THR A 53 -17.29 22.30 4.87
CA THR A 53 -18.33 22.81 5.78
C THR A 53 -19.26 21.71 6.29
N ASP A 54 -19.32 20.56 5.61
CA ASP A 54 -20.06 19.38 6.08
C ASP A 54 -19.18 18.56 7.02
N ALA A 55 -19.24 18.91 8.31
CA ALA A 55 -18.42 18.27 9.33
C ALA A 55 -18.87 16.84 9.64
N ALA A 56 -20.14 16.51 9.40
CA ALA A 56 -20.76 15.25 9.79
C ALA A 56 -20.36 14.08 8.89
N GLN A 57 -19.84 14.36 7.69
CA GLN A 57 -19.59 13.35 6.67
C GLN A 57 -18.10 13.16 6.39
N TRP A 58 -17.76 11.95 5.88
CA TRP A 58 -16.45 11.63 5.33
C TRP A 58 -16.63 11.11 3.90
N LEU A 59 -16.78 12.03 2.93
CA LEU A 59 -17.28 11.76 1.58
C LEU A 59 -16.24 11.17 0.63
N SER A 60 -14.97 11.30 0.94
CA SER A 60 -13.82 10.78 0.14
C SER A 60 -12.71 10.33 1.06
N VAL A 61 -11.75 9.57 0.57
CA VAL A 61 -10.67 9.01 1.40
C VAL A 61 -9.87 10.08 2.15
N GLY A 62 -9.63 11.25 1.56
CA GLY A 62 -8.97 12.38 2.21
C GLY A 62 -9.94 13.36 2.88
N ARG A 63 -11.22 13.04 2.96
CA ARG A 63 -12.38 13.85 3.39
C ARG A 63 -12.76 14.94 2.39
N THR A 64 -11.82 15.68 1.87
CA THR A 64 -11.98 16.74 0.86
C THR A 64 -11.05 16.51 -0.31
N SER A 65 -11.25 17.22 -1.42
CA SER A 65 -10.38 17.15 -2.59
C SER A 65 -8.93 17.63 -2.32
N ASP A 66 -8.75 18.40 -1.24
CA ASP A 66 -7.43 18.86 -0.78
C ASP A 66 -6.64 17.75 -0.06
N GLU A 67 -7.25 16.60 0.23
CA GLU A 67 -6.66 15.43 0.89
C GLU A 67 -6.05 15.73 2.28
N GLN A 68 -6.59 16.73 3.01
CA GLN A 68 -6.00 17.20 4.28
C GLN A 68 -6.26 16.28 5.47
N ARG A 69 -7.24 15.37 5.38
CA ARG A 69 -7.59 14.44 6.46
C ARG A 69 -7.79 15.15 7.81
N PHE A 70 -8.43 16.30 7.75
CA PHE A 70 -8.76 17.11 8.91
C PHE A 70 -10.27 17.07 9.17
N SER A 71 -10.66 16.65 10.39
CA SER A 71 -12.05 16.74 10.84
C SER A 71 -12.30 18.04 11.59
N PRO A 72 -13.28 18.86 11.19
CA PRO A 72 -13.66 20.06 11.95
C PRO A 72 -14.46 19.74 13.21
N LEU A 73 -14.81 18.48 13.45
CA LEU A 73 -15.47 18.03 14.67
C LEU A 73 -14.55 18.18 15.89
N LYS A 74 -15.11 18.60 17.02
CA LYS A 74 -14.39 18.90 18.26
C LYS A 74 -15.04 18.34 19.53
N GLN A 75 -16.10 17.53 19.39
CA GLN A 75 -16.75 16.93 20.54
C GLN A 75 -15.78 15.98 21.26
N ILE A 76 -15.02 15.15 20.51
CA ILE A 76 -13.88 14.39 21.03
C ILE A 76 -12.68 15.33 21.01
N ASN A 77 -12.08 15.61 22.18
CA ASN A 77 -11.02 16.59 22.32
C ASN A 77 -10.02 16.20 23.41
N THR A 78 -8.97 17.00 23.59
CA THR A 78 -7.88 16.75 24.54
C THR A 78 -8.32 16.61 26.00
N THR A 79 -9.49 17.12 26.40
CA THR A 79 -9.95 17.06 27.79
C THR A 79 -10.83 15.85 28.10
N ASN A 80 -11.40 15.21 27.09
CA ASN A 80 -12.35 14.10 27.26
C ASN A 80 -12.02 12.81 26.50
N VAL A 81 -10.96 12.80 25.71
CA VAL A 81 -10.58 11.64 24.89
C VAL A 81 -10.31 10.38 25.74
N THR A 82 -9.99 10.52 27.02
CA THR A 82 -9.86 9.39 27.96
C THR A 82 -11.16 8.62 28.16
N LYS A 83 -12.31 9.19 27.77
CA LYS A 83 -13.63 8.54 27.79
C LYS A 83 -13.99 7.90 26.46
N LEU A 84 -13.10 7.95 25.46
CA LEU A 84 -13.32 7.32 24.16
C LEU A 84 -13.31 5.79 24.34
N GLY A 85 -14.33 5.13 23.82
CA GLY A 85 -14.46 3.68 23.90
C GLY A 85 -15.10 3.12 22.64
N LEU A 86 -15.06 1.80 22.51
CA LEU A 86 -15.62 1.09 21.37
C LEU A 86 -17.15 1.18 21.42
N ALA A 87 -17.77 1.73 20.37
CA ALA A 87 -19.22 1.72 20.20
C ALA A 87 -19.69 0.35 19.68
N TRP A 88 -19.00 -0.14 18.66
CA TRP A 88 -19.20 -1.47 18.07
C TRP A 88 -17.98 -1.84 17.20
N PHE A 89 -17.91 -3.09 16.78
CA PHE A 89 -16.94 -3.59 15.81
C PHE A 89 -17.58 -4.61 14.87
N ALA A 90 -16.95 -4.85 13.74
CA ALA A 90 -17.33 -5.91 12.80
C ALA A 90 -16.09 -6.64 12.29
N ASP A 91 -16.05 -7.96 12.45
CA ASP A 91 -14.99 -8.79 11.91
C ASP A 91 -15.13 -8.94 10.39
N PHE A 92 -14.01 -8.87 9.69
CA PHE A 92 -13.96 -9.15 8.25
C PHE A 92 -13.69 -10.64 8.00
N ASP A 93 -14.11 -11.11 6.83
CA ASP A 93 -13.90 -12.48 6.36
C ASP A 93 -12.50 -12.66 5.72
N THR A 94 -11.50 -12.02 6.30
CA THR A 94 -10.12 -12.07 5.84
C THR A 94 -9.13 -11.83 6.99
N ASN A 95 -7.94 -12.37 6.86
CA ASN A 95 -6.79 -12.10 7.73
C ASN A 95 -5.69 -11.29 6.99
N ARG A 96 -6.00 -10.74 5.81
CA ARG A 96 -5.08 -9.92 5.02
C ARG A 96 -5.03 -8.50 5.54
N GLY A 97 -4.03 -7.72 5.11
CA GLY A 97 -3.87 -6.33 5.48
C GLY A 97 -5.06 -5.45 5.10
N GLN A 98 -5.39 -4.49 5.97
CA GLN A 98 -6.40 -3.48 5.75
C GLN A 98 -5.69 -2.13 5.62
N GLU A 99 -5.88 -1.44 4.48
CA GLU A 99 -5.21 -0.18 4.16
C GLU A 99 -6.21 0.94 3.81
N ALA A 100 -7.50 0.62 3.76
CA ALA A 100 -8.52 1.55 3.33
C ALA A 100 -8.96 2.54 4.42
N THR A 101 -9.45 3.69 3.97
CA THR A 101 -10.15 4.65 4.83
C THR A 101 -11.65 4.44 4.67
N PRO A 102 -12.42 4.24 5.75
CA PRO A 102 -13.88 4.18 5.68
C PRO A 102 -14.50 5.47 5.12
N LEU A 103 -15.53 5.35 4.26
CA LEU A 103 -16.38 6.48 3.89
C LEU A 103 -17.59 6.48 4.81
N ALA A 104 -17.91 7.63 5.41
CA ALA A 104 -19.10 7.82 6.23
C ALA A 104 -20.07 8.76 5.50
N ILE A 105 -21.17 8.20 4.97
CA ILE A 105 -22.09 8.92 4.11
C ILE A 105 -23.53 8.62 4.53
N ASP A 106 -24.25 9.64 4.99
CA ASP A 106 -25.68 9.58 5.29
C ASP A 106 -26.05 8.42 6.25
N GLY A 107 -25.24 8.19 7.27
CA GLY A 107 -25.45 7.14 8.29
C GLY A 107 -24.99 5.74 7.88
N VAL A 108 -24.30 5.61 6.75
CA VAL A 108 -23.71 4.34 6.29
C VAL A 108 -22.19 4.45 6.26
N LEU A 109 -21.51 3.41 6.78
CA LEU A 109 -20.08 3.22 6.60
C LEU A 109 -19.83 2.26 5.43
N TYR A 110 -19.14 2.76 4.39
CA TYR A 110 -18.69 1.96 3.26
C TYR A 110 -17.20 1.69 3.43
N VAL A 111 -16.82 0.42 3.35
CA VAL A 111 -15.42 -0.03 3.53
C VAL A 111 -15.03 -0.97 2.40
N SER A 112 -13.75 -0.90 2.00
CA SER A 112 -13.16 -1.90 1.12
C SER A 112 -12.10 -2.70 1.87
N THR A 113 -12.09 -4.01 1.71
CA THR A 113 -11.15 -4.88 2.38
C THR A 113 -10.18 -5.50 1.38
N ALA A 114 -9.20 -6.25 1.86
CA ALA A 114 -8.34 -7.08 1.01
C ALA A 114 -9.18 -7.90 0.02
N TRP A 115 -8.61 -8.21 -1.15
CA TRP A 115 -9.31 -8.80 -2.30
C TRP A 115 -10.37 -7.87 -2.91
N SER A 116 -10.30 -6.57 -2.59
CA SER A 116 -11.20 -5.53 -3.09
C SER A 116 -12.69 -5.81 -2.82
N LYS A 117 -12.98 -6.56 -1.75
CA LYS A 117 -14.36 -6.76 -1.30
C LYS A 117 -14.90 -5.46 -0.72
N VAL A 118 -16.19 -5.20 -0.90
CA VAL A 118 -16.87 -4.00 -0.40
C VAL A 118 -17.96 -4.39 0.57
N LYS A 119 -18.07 -3.66 1.67
CA LYS A 119 -19.12 -3.87 2.68
C LYS A 119 -19.73 -2.52 3.06
N ALA A 120 -21.03 -2.52 3.33
CA ALA A 120 -21.75 -1.37 3.87
C ALA A 120 -22.35 -1.74 5.22
N TYR A 121 -22.15 -0.88 6.20
CA TYR A 121 -22.65 -1.06 7.55
C TYR A 121 -23.53 0.12 7.95
N ASP A 122 -24.60 -0.13 8.69
CA ASP A 122 -25.28 0.90 9.45
C ASP A 122 -24.28 1.51 10.46
N ALA A 123 -24.01 2.79 10.34
CA ALA A 123 -22.95 3.46 11.11
C ALA A 123 -23.26 3.54 12.62
N ARG A 124 -24.54 3.45 13.00
CA ARG A 124 -24.98 3.49 14.40
C ARG A 124 -24.81 2.15 15.09
N THR A 125 -25.19 1.06 14.41
CA THR A 125 -25.36 -0.26 15.02
C THR A 125 -24.29 -1.26 14.64
N GLY A 126 -23.52 -1.01 13.55
CA GLY A 126 -22.58 -1.96 12.98
C GLY A 126 -23.26 -3.10 12.22
N LYS A 127 -24.59 -3.05 12.00
CA LYS A 127 -25.29 -4.07 11.22
C LYS A 127 -24.82 -4.03 9.77
N LEU A 128 -24.39 -5.19 9.24
CA LEU A 128 -24.10 -5.34 7.82
C LEU A 128 -25.37 -5.14 6.99
N LEU A 129 -25.35 -4.18 6.08
CA LEU A 129 -26.45 -3.88 5.16
C LEU A 129 -26.33 -4.69 3.88
N TRP A 130 -25.14 -4.71 3.29
CA TRP A 130 -24.80 -5.54 2.14
C TRP A 130 -23.29 -5.77 2.04
N ALA A 131 -22.90 -6.77 1.28
CA ALA A 131 -21.52 -7.07 0.94
C ALA A 131 -21.40 -7.45 -0.54
N TYR A 132 -20.29 -7.04 -1.15
CA TYR A 132 -19.93 -7.38 -2.52
C TYR A 132 -18.54 -8.00 -2.56
N ASP A 133 -18.40 -9.11 -3.29
CA ASP A 133 -17.11 -9.77 -3.53
C ASP A 133 -16.87 -9.81 -5.05
N PRO A 134 -15.85 -9.10 -5.56
CA PRO A 134 -15.54 -9.08 -6.99
C PRO A 134 -14.99 -10.40 -7.51
N LYS A 135 -14.77 -11.40 -6.64
CA LYS A 135 -14.23 -12.72 -7.03
C LYS A 135 -12.90 -12.60 -7.79
N VAL A 136 -11.99 -11.80 -7.26
CA VAL A 136 -10.63 -11.68 -7.82
C VAL A 136 -10.00 -13.07 -7.87
N PRO A 137 -9.52 -13.54 -9.03
CA PRO A 137 -8.89 -14.84 -9.13
C PRO A 137 -7.61 -14.93 -8.28
N GLY A 138 -7.43 -16.05 -7.57
CA GLY A 138 -6.31 -16.21 -6.63
C GLY A 138 -4.91 -16.08 -7.25
N GLU A 139 -4.77 -16.37 -8.56
CA GLU A 139 -3.50 -16.20 -9.28
C GLU A 139 -3.03 -14.74 -9.35
N PHE A 140 -3.92 -13.76 -9.19
CA PHE A 140 -3.53 -12.36 -9.16
C PHE A 140 -2.70 -11.99 -7.92
N ALA A 141 -2.77 -12.75 -6.83
CA ALA A 141 -1.96 -12.51 -5.64
C ALA A 141 -0.44 -12.48 -5.93
N GLY A 142 0.01 -13.21 -6.95
CA GLY A 142 1.42 -13.22 -7.37
C GLY A 142 1.80 -12.15 -8.39
N ARG A 143 0.93 -11.17 -8.67
CA ARG A 143 1.15 -10.10 -9.66
C ARG A 143 1.50 -8.75 -9.04
N GLY A 144 1.73 -8.68 -7.74
CA GLY A 144 2.09 -7.46 -7.01
C GLY A 144 2.92 -7.77 -5.76
N CYS A 145 3.60 -6.73 -5.23
CA CYS A 145 4.60 -6.87 -4.16
C CYS A 145 4.01 -7.02 -2.76
N CYS A 146 2.81 -6.42 -2.51
CA CYS A 146 2.51 -5.94 -1.17
C CYS A 146 1.18 -6.46 -0.63
N ASP A 147 0.84 -7.72 -0.94
CA ASP A 147 -0.44 -8.37 -0.65
C ASP A 147 -1.60 -7.84 -1.53
N VAL A 148 -2.77 -8.44 -1.39
CA VAL A 148 -3.99 -8.14 -2.16
C VAL A 148 -4.78 -6.99 -1.55
N VAL A 149 -4.09 -5.90 -1.26
CA VAL A 149 -4.62 -4.72 -0.56
C VAL A 149 -5.56 -3.89 -1.43
N ASN A 150 -6.41 -3.11 -0.78
CA ASN A 150 -7.23 -2.07 -1.39
C ASN A 150 -7.24 -0.86 -0.46
N ARG A 151 -7.03 0.36 -1.00
CA ARG A 151 -6.86 1.58 -0.20
C ARG A 151 -8.10 2.45 -0.07
N GLY A 152 -9.23 2.01 -0.64
CA GLY A 152 -10.50 2.71 -0.41
C GLY A 152 -11.42 2.79 -1.61
N LEU A 153 -12.49 3.50 -1.39
CA LEU A 153 -13.64 3.65 -2.27
C LEU A 153 -13.83 5.10 -2.71
N ALA A 154 -14.66 5.30 -3.73
CA ALA A 154 -15.19 6.61 -4.06
C ALA A 154 -16.73 6.54 -4.12
N ALA A 155 -17.39 7.69 -3.96
CA ALA A 155 -18.84 7.79 -3.99
C ALA A 155 -19.31 8.90 -4.94
N TRP A 156 -20.31 8.62 -5.77
CA TRP A 156 -20.91 9.58 -6.67
C TRP A 156 -22.32 9.18 -7.10
N ASN A 157 -23.28 10.10 -7.01
CA ASN A 157 -24.65 9.97 -7.50
C ASN A 157 -25.31 8.61 -7.18
N GLY A 158 -25.25 8.19 -5.89
CA GLY A 158 -25.86 6.94 -5.46
C GLY A 158 -25.09 5.69 -5.81
N LYS A 159 -23.83 5.82 -6.24
CA LYS A 159 -22.94 4.69 -6.52
C LYS A 159 -21.70 4.74 -5.65
N ILE A 160 -21.18 3.56 -5.33
CA ILE A 160 -19.87 3.32 -4.72
C ILE A 160 -18.97 2.67 -5.77
N TYR A 161 -17.77 3.22 -5.90
CA TYR A 161 -16.77 2.76 -6.88
C TYR A 161 -15.63 2.07 -6.17
N VAL A 162 -15.27 0.88 -6.64
CA VAL A 162 -14.09 0.13 -6.22
C VAL A 162 -13.25 -0.21 -7.46
N ALA A 163 -11.94 -0.03 -7.32
CA ALA A 163 -10.99 -0.57 -8.28
C ALA A 163 -10.46 -1.90 -7.74
N SER A 164 -10.75 -3.00 -8.44
CA SER A 164 -10.36 -4.33 -7.96
C SER A 164 -8.92 -4.67 -8.30
N TYR A 165 -8.33 -5.53 -7.47
CA TYR A 165 -6.92 -5.92 -7.60
C TYR A 165 -6.57 -6.53 -8.96
N ASP A 166 -7.52 -7.16 -9.63
CA ASP A 166 -7.39 -7.70 -11.00
C ASP A 166 -7.65 -6.68 -12.11
N GLY A 167 -7.71 -5.39 -11.78
CA GLY A 167 -7.72 -4.31 -12.77
C GLY A 167 -9.09 -3.90 -13.29
N ARG A 168 -10.19 -4.33 -12.67
CA ARG A 168 -11.54 -3.85 -13.01
C ARG A 168 -11.88 -2.58 -12.21
N LEU A 169 -12.58 -1.65 -12.84
CA LEU A 169 -13.26 -0.55 -12.16
C LEU A 169 -14.76 -0.88 -12.14
N ILE A 170 -15.34 -0.91 -10.95
CA ILE A 170 -16.69 -1.43 -10.67
C ILE A 170 -17.49 -0.35 -9.97
N ALA A 171 -18.71 -0.08 -10.45
CA ALA A 171 -19.69 0.78 -9.80
C ALA A 171 -20.80 -0.07 -9.20
N LEU A 172 -21.04 0.13 -7.91
CA LEU A 172 -22.08 -0.56 -7.14
C LEU A 172 -23.18 0.43 -6.77
N ASP A 173 -24.44 0.02 -6.84
CA ASP A 173 -25.53 0.78 -6.24
C ASP A 173 -25.29 0.90 -4.73
N ALA A 174 -25.24 2.10 -4.19
CA ALA A 174 -24.84 2.37 -2.81
C ALA A 174 -25.81 1.79 -1.77
N ARG A 175 -27.06 1.53 -2.12
CA ARG A 175 -28.08 0.98 -1.21
C ARG A 175 -28.07 -0.54 -1.17
N THR A 176 -27.73 -1.18 -2.29
CA THR A 176 -27.94 -2.63 -2.47
C THR A 176 -26.65 -3.41 -2.69
N GLY A 177 -25.54 -2.76 -3.07
CA GLY A 177 -24.30 -3.41 -3.46
C GLY A 177 -24.36 -4.11 -4.83
N VAL A 178 -25.45 -3.95 -5.58
CA VAL A 178 -25.60 -4.54 -6.91
C VAL A 178 -24.74 -3.79 -7.91
N VAL A 179 -24.05 -4.53 -8.80
CA VAL A 179 -23.21 -3.94 -9.85
C VAL A 179 -24.06 -3.13 -10.81
N ALA A 180 -23.78 -1.84 -10.92
CA ALA A 180 -24.40 -0.96 -11.91
C ALA A 180 -23.67 -1.04 -13.25
N TRP A 181 -22.34 -1.05 -13.23
CA TRP A 181 -21.48 -1.30 -14.37
C TRP A 181 -20.08 -1.75 -13.92
N GLU A 182 -19.37 -2.39 -14.81
CA GLU A 182 -17.99 -2.84 -14.62
C GLU A 182 -17.22 -2.68 -15.92
N VAL A 183 -15.96 -2.23 -15.84
CA VAL A 183 -15.06 -2.14 -16.99
C VAL A 183 -13.68 -2.65 -16.62
N LEU A 184 -13.04 -3.34 -17.55
CA LEU A 184 -11.65 -3.71 -17.44
C LEU A 184 -10.77 -2.51 -17.80
N THR A 185 -9.88 -2.11 -16.89
CA THR A 185 -9.01 -0.95 -17.13
C THR A 185 -7.68 -1.34 -17.79
N LEU A 186 -7.35 -2.63 -17.80
CA LEU A 186 -6.05 -3.17 -18.21
C LEU A 186 -6.23 -4.45 -19.04
N ASP A 187 -5.20 -4.77 -19.81
CA ASP A 187 -5.08 -6.08 -20.44
C ASP A 187 -4.54 -7.09 -19.42
N HIS A 188 -5.24 -8.22 -19.26
CA HIS A 188 -4.86 -9.28 -18.31
C HIS A 188 -3.64 -10.12 -18.76
N ASP A 189 -3.12 -9.91 -19.97
CA ASP A 189 -1.88 -10.50 -20.48
C ASP A 189 -0.63 -9.95 -19.79
N LYS A 190 -0.76 -8.81 -19.06
CA LYS A 190 0.31 -8.18 -18.28
C LYS A 190 0.05 -8.30 -16.79
N PRO A 191 1.11 -8.33 -15.95
CA PRO A 191 0.98 -8.45 -14.50
C PRO A 191 0.61 -7.10 -13.86
N VAL A 192 -0.43 -6.47 -14.35
CA VAL A 192 -0.91 -5.19 -13.83
C VAL A 192 -1.98 -5.43 -12.78
N THR A 193 -1.90 -4.67 -11.69
CA THR A 193 -2.87 -4.71 -10.59
C THR A 193 -3.35 -3.30 -10.26
N ILE A 194 -4.39 -3.18 -9.43
CA ILE A 194 -4.80 -1.91 -8.84
C ILE A 194 -4.91 -2.09 -7.33
N THR A 195 -4.27 -1.18 -6.58
CA THR A 195 -4.30 -1.15 -5.12
C THR A 195 -4.81 0.18 -4.57
N GLY A 196 -4.76 1.24 -5.38
CA GLY A 196 -5.15 2.60 -5.00
C GLY A 196 -6.66 2.81 -4.93
N ALA A 197 -7.07 3.79 -4.15
CA ALA A 197 -8.46 4.23 -4.10
C ALA A 197 -8.78 5.12 -5.31
N PRO A 198 -9.91 4.92 -5.99
CA PRO A 198 -10.36 5.83 -7.03
C PRO A 198 -10.69 7.22 -6.46
N ARG A 199 -10.58 8.26 -7.28
CA ARG A 199 -11.00 9.62 -6.92
C ARG A 199 -12.09 10.11 -7.86
N VAL A 200 -13.08 10.79 -7.30
CA VAL A 200 -14.12 11.45 -8.10
C VAL A 200 -13.75 12.89 -8.36
N VAL A 201 -13.72 13.27 -9.63
CA VAL A 201 -13.45 14.65 -10.06
C VAL A 201 -14.46 15.03 -11.14
N LYS A 202 -15.40 15.91 -10.78
CA LYS A 202 -16.42 16.45 -11.73
C LYS A 202 -17.17 15.34 -12.50
N GLY A 203 -17.61 14.31 -11.81
CA GLY A 203 -18.31 13.17 -12.43
C GLY A 203 -17.42 12.22 -13.25
N LYS A 204 -16.10 12.29 -13.06
CA LYS A 204 -15.12 11.35 -13.60
C LYS A 204 -14.52 10.53 -12.48
N ILE A 205 -14.28 9.26 -12.72
CA ILE A 205 -13.54 8.37 -11.81
C ILE A 205 -12.10 8.30 -12.30
N LEU A 206 -11.18 8.77 -11.48
CA LEU A 206 -9.74 8.71 -11.74
C LEU A 206 -9.15 7.47 -11.07
N ILE A 207 -8.36 6.72 -11.83
CA ILE A 207 -7.63 5.55 -11.32
C ILE A 207 -6.36 5.32 -12.14
N GLY A 208 -5.29 4.90 -11.46
CA GLY A 208 -4.04 4.45 -12.06
C GLY A 208 -3.82 2.95 -11.90
N ASN A 209 -2.58 2.50 -12.06
CA ASN A 209 -2.20 1.10 -11.94
C ASN A 209 -1.00 0.88 -11.01
N SER A 210 -0.87 -0.35 -10.53
CA SER A 210 0.27 -0.88 -9.78
C SER A 210 1.05 -1.88 -10.63
N GLY A 211 2.11 -2.48 -10.07
CA GLY A 211 2.91 -3.54 -10.71
C GLY A 211 4.24 -3.05 -11.28
N GLY A 212 4.81 -1.97 -10.73
CA GLY A 212 6.06 -1.37 -11.23
C GLY A 212 7.18 -2.37 -11.42
N GLU A 213 7.41 -3.26 -10.46
CA GLU A 213 8.47 -4.28 -10.47
C GLU A 213 8.24 -5.40 -11.51
N PHE A 214 7.02 -5.54 -11.99
CA PHE A 214 6.61 -6.67 -12.84
C PHE A 214 6.69 -6.38 -14.33
N GLY A 215 7.34 -5.29 -14.72
CA GLY A 215 7.54 -4.95 -16.13
C GLY A 215 6.30 -4.33 -16.78
N VAL A 216 5.64 -3.40 -16.11
CA VAL A 216 4.45 -2.71 -16.60
C VAL A 216 4.71 -1.23 -16.88
N ARG A 217 3.87 -0.63 -17.69
CA ARG A 217 3.85 0.79 -18.01
C ARG A 217 2.79 1.51 -17.18
N GLY A 218 3.19 2.57 -16.48
CA GLY A 218 2.30 3.37 -15.65
C GLY A 218 1.35 4.25 -16.45
N TYR A 219 0.16 4.50 -15.87
CA TYR A 219 -0.83 5.45 -16.41
C TYR A 219 -1.77 5.98 -15.33
N LEU A 220 -2.43 7.12 -15.62
CA LEU A 220 -3.64 7.58 -14.96
C LEU A 220 -4.76 7.66 -16.01
N SER A 221 -5.94 7.15 -15.67
CA SER A 221 -7.12 7.19 -16.52
C SER A 221 -8.31 7.86 -15.85
N ALA A 222 -9.16 8.49 -16.63
CA ALA A 222 -10.45 9.00 -16.20
C ALA A 222 -11.59 8.27 -16.93
N TYR A 223 -12.55 7.81 -16.16
CA TYR A 223 -13.76 7.15 -16.67
C TYR A 223 -14.98 8.00 -16.32
N ASP A 224 -15.96 8.03 -17.20
CA ASP A 224 -17.26 8.64 -16.91
C ASP A 224 -17.95 7.86 -15.76
N ALA A 225 -18.34 8.56 -14.71
CA ALA A 225 -18.86 7.94 -13.50
C ALA A 225 -20.22 7.22 -13.74
N GLU A 226 -21.02 7.67 -14.70
CA GLU A 226 -22.34 7.07 -14.96
C GLU A 226 -22.26 5.83 -15.85
N SER A 227 -21.36 5.84 -16.84
CA SER A 227 -21.31 4.80 -17.88
C SER A 227 -20.08 3.89 -17.83
N GLY A 228 -19.04 4.25 -17.07
CA GLY A 228 -17.76 3.53 -17.09
C GLY A 228 -16.93 3.75 -18.38
N LYS A 229 -17.38 4.65 -19.29
CA LYS A 229 -16.65 4.93 -20.52
C LYS A 229 -15.32 5.62 -20.23
N LEU A 230 -14.23 5.12 -20.82
CA LEU A 230 -12.93 5.79 -20.79
C LEU A 230 -13.04 7.15 -21.49
N LEU A 231 -12.68 8.24 -20.77
CA LEU A 231 -12.68 9.60 -21.27
C LEU A 231 -11.31 10.03 -21.75
N TRP A 232 -10.27 9.76 -20.95
CA TRP A 232 -8.88 10.00 -21.30
C TRP A 232 -7.95 9.09 -20.50
N ARG A 233 -6.75 8.87 -21.03
CA ARG A 233 -5.63 8.18 -20.35
C ARG A 233 -4.34 8.93 -20.64
N PHE A 234 -3.56 9.13 -19.60
CA PHE A 234 -2.20 9.66 -19.67
C PHE A 234 -1.21 8.58 -19.23
N PHE A 235 -0.32 8.18 -20.14
CA PHE A 235 0.78 7.29 -19.80
C PHE A 235 1.92 8.08 -19.14
N THR A 236 2.54 7.51 -18.11
CA THR A 236 3.60 8.15 -17.32
C THR A 236 4.99 7.87 -17.86
N VAL A 237 5.14 6.84 -18.68
CA VAL A 237 6.39 6.44 -19.32
C VAL A 237 6.17 6.38 -20.83
N PRO A 238 7.11 6.86 -21.65
CA PRO A 238 6.97 6.75 -23.11
C PRO A 238 7.00 5.29 -23.55
N GLY A 239 6.20 4.96 -24.59
CA GLY A 239 6.20 3.65 -25.24
C GLY A 239 7.40 3.45 -26.15
N ASN A 240 7.34 2.41 -27.00
CA ASN A 240 8.34 2.15 -28.02
C ASN A 240 8.34 3.31 -29.04
N PRO A 241 9.47 3.97 -29.25
CA PRO A 241 9.56 5.08 -30.22
C PRO A 241 9.14 4.72 -31.65
N ALA A 242 9.26 3.45 -32.04
CA ALA A 242 8.85 2.98 -33.37
C ALA A 242 7.32 3.05 -33.58
N ASP A 243 6.53 2.97 -32.49
CA ASP A 243 5.06 3.02 -32.53
C ASP A 243 4.53 4.47 -32.43
N GLY A 244 5.43 5.44 -32.27
CA GLY A 244 5.09 6.85 -32.03
C GLY A 244 4.81 7.13 -30.54
N PHE A 245 4.26 8.32 -30.27
CA PHE A 245 3.96 8.77 -28.91
C PHE A 245 2.54 9.31 -28.84
N GLU A 246 1.82 8.97 -27.79
CA GLU A 246 0.43 9.37 -27.58
C GLU A 246 0.28 10.89 -27.36
N THR A 247 1.34 11.54 -26.85
CA THR A 247 1.35 12.99 -26.60
C THR A 247 2.73 13.61 -26.90
N PRO A 248 2.79 14.92 -27.22
CA PRO A 248 4.08 15.60 -27.42
C PRO A 248 5.00 15.54 -26.18
N VAL A 249 4.45 15.56 -24.98
CA VAL A 249 5.25 15.51 -23.76
C VAL A 249 5.93 14.16 -23.57
N LEU A 250 5.32 13.05 -23.99
CA LEU A 250 5.96 11.74 -23.98
C LEU A 250 7.10 11.63 -25.00
N ARG A 251 6.99 12.31 -26.13
CA ARG A 251 8.13 12.44 -27.08
C ARG A 251 9.32 13.15 -26.42
N THR A 252 9.05 14.20 -25.66
CA THR A 252 10.11 14.91 -24.91
C THR A 252 10.65 14.03 -23.80
N ALA A 253 9.79 13.34 -23.06
CA ALA A 253 10.20 12.40 -22.01
C ALA A 253 11.10 11.28 -22.54
N ALA A 254 10.82 10.75 -23.74
CA ALA A 254 11.63 9.71 -24.38
C ALA A 254 13.10 10.10 -24.58
N GLN A 255 13.40 11.42 -24.70
CA GLN A 255 14.77 11.91 -24.80
C GLN A 255 15.59 11.75 -23.51
N THR A 256 14.92 11.46 -22.39
CA THR A 256 15.55 11.22 -21.09
C THR A 256 15.77 9.71 -20.80
N TRP A 257 15.47 8.88 -21.77
CA TRP A 257 15.62 7.43 -21.70
C TRP A 257 16.67 6.92 -22.68
N ASN A 258 17.36 5.85 -22.30
CA ASN A 258 18.32 5.14 -23.15
C ASN A 258 17.88 3.68 -23.30
N GLY A 259 18.42 2.99 -24.31
CA GLY A 259 18.17 1.57 -24.54
C GLY A 259 16.73 1.24 -24.94
N LYS A 260 16.22 0.09 -24.50
CA LYS A 260 14.89 -0.46 -24.84
C LYS A 260 14.02 -0.59 -23.60
N TRP A 261 13.82 0.48 -22.85
CA TRP A 261 13.02 0.48 -21.60
C TRP A 261 11.60 -0.08 -21.75
N TRP A 262 11.03 0.05 -22.95
CA TRP A 262 9.67 -0.42 -23.24
C TRP A 262 9.53 -1.94 -23.20
N ASP A 263 10.60 -2.71 -23.40
CA ASP A 263 10.58 -4.18 -23.33
C ASP A 263 10.18 -4.65 -21.93
N LEU A 264 10.51 -3.87 -20.89
CA LEU A 264 10.17 -4.09 -19.50
C LEU A 264 9.19 -3.05 -18.96
N GLY A 265 8.43 -2.37 -19.83
CA GLY A 265 7.37 -1.42 -19.48
C GLY A 265 7.85 -0.09 -18.92
N GLY A 266 9.04 0.01 -18.36
CA GLY A 266 9.65 1.22 -17.81
C GLY A 266 9.15 1.63 -16.43
N GLY A 267 8.04 1.10 -15.91
CA GLY A 267 7.50 1.42 -14.58
C GLY A 267 6.67 2.68 -14.53
N GLY A 268 6.90 3.54 -13.53
CA GLY A 268 6.19 4.82 -13.34
C GLY A 268 4.70 4.67 -13.02
N THR A 269 4.31 3.61 -12.33
CA THR A 269 2.90 3.28 -12.05
C THR A 269 2.27 4.29 -11.08
N VAL A 270 0.97 4.55 -11.23
CA VAL A 270 0.20 5.47 -10.38
C VAL A 270 -0.66 4.63 -9.44
N TRP A 271 -0.01 4.11 -8.39
CA TRP A 271 -0.66 3.16 -7.49
C TRP A 271 -1.30 3.79 -6.26
N ASP A 272 -1.04 5.10 -6.00
CA ASP A 272 -1.71 5.92 -4.98
C ASP A 272 -1.41 7.42 -5.23
N GLY A 273 -1.72 8.31 -4.25
CA GLY A 273 -1.30 9.70 -4.25
C GLY A 273 -1.98 10.58 -5.31
N ILE A 274 -3.33 10.63 -5.34
CA ILE A 274 -4.11 11.49 -6.24
C ILE A 274 -4.80 12.61 -5.45
N ALA A 275 -4.63 13.87 -5.87
CA ALA A 275 -5.33 15.04 -5.31
C ALA A 275 -5.91 15.91 -6.42
N TYR A 276 -6.93 16.72 -6.10
CA TYR A 276 -7.58 17.61 -7.07
C TYR A 276 -7.76 19.02 -6.54
N ASP A 277 -7.27 20.01 -7.30
CA ASP A 277 -7.53 21.43 -7.04
C ASP A 277 -8.65 21.96 -7.94
N ALA A 278 -9.82 22.21 -7.34
CA ALA A 278 -10.98 22.73 -8.05
C ALA A 278 -10.77 24.17 -8.56
N ARG A 279 -9.91 24.98 -7.91
CA ARG A 279 -9.63 26.38 -8.29
C ARG A 279 -8.73 26.45 -9.53
N LEU A 280 -7.76 25.54 -9.63
CA LEU A 280 -6.83 25.45 -10.74
C LEU A 280 -7.31 24.48 -11.83
N ASN A 281 -8.34 23.66 -11.53
CA ASN A 281 -8.81 22.56 -12.37
C ASN A 281 -7.70 21.57 -12.75
N LEU A 282 -6.81 21.29 -11.79
CA LEU A 282 -5.67 20.39 -11.95
C LEU A 282 -5.83 19.16 -11.07
N VAL A 283 -5.54 17.99 -11.64
CA VAL A 283 -5.33 16.74 -10.93
C VAL A 283 -3.84 16.54 -10.76
N TYR A 284 -3.41 16.21 -9.55
CA TYR A 284 -2.04 15.87 -9.20
C TYR A 284 -1.94 14.41 -8.85
N PHE A 285 -0.87 13.77 -9.25
CA PHE A 285 -0.60 12.39 -8.88
C PHE A 285 0.90 12.11 -8.91
N GLY A 286 1.30 11.16 -8.05
CA GLY A 286 2.67 10.66 -8.01
C GLY A 286 2.86 9.46 -8.94
N THR A 287 4.08 9.27 -9.41
CA THR A 287 4.48 8.09 -10.19
C THR A 287 5.50 7.26 -9.42
N GLY A 288 5.43 5.96 -9.60
CA GLY A 288 6.28 5.00 -8.92
C GLY A 288 7.66 4.84 -9.53
N ASN A 289 8.34 3.83 -9.04
CA ASN A 289 9.67 3.40 -9.42
C ASN A 289 9.81 3.03 -10.90
N GLY A 290 11.04 2.98 -11.38
CA GLY A 290 11.38 2.45 -12.69
C GLY A 290 11.45 0.92 -12.72
N SER A 291 11.17 0.31 -13.86
CA SER A 291 11.24 -1.14 -14.05
C SER A 291 12.29 -1.51 -15.11
N PRO A 292 13.32 -2.31 -14.74
CA PRO A 292 13.79 -2.67 -13.39
C PRO A 292 14.23 -1.48 -12.54
N TRP A 293 14.42 -1.68 -11.21
CA TRP A 293 14.98 -0.62 -10.36
C TRP A 293 16.36 -0.21 -10.82
N ASN A 294 17.24 -1.17 -11.12
CA ASN A 294 18.57 -0.91 -11.65
C ASN A 294 18.51 -0.22 -13.01
N ARG A 295 19.00 1.03 -13.10
CA ARG A 295 19.00 1.85 -14.33
C ARG A 295 19.79 1.23 -15.47
N HIS A 296 20.87 0.50 -15.16
CA HIS A 296 21.68 -0.16 -16.18
C HIS A 296 20.85 -1.15 -17.01
N TYR A 297 20.01 -1.93 -16.35
CA TYR A 297 19.13 -2.90 -17.02
C TYR A 297 17.88 -2.27 -17.62
N ARG A 298 17.37 -1.20 -17.00
CA ARG A 298 16.19 -0.48 -17.48
C ARG A 298 16.47 0.28 -18.77
N GLY A 299 17.64 0.91 -18.89
CA GLY A 299 17.90 1.85 -19.95
C GLY A 299 19.37 2.06 -20.28
N ALA A 300 20.19 0.99 -20.27
CA ALA A 300 21.61 1.07 -20.58
C ALA A 300 22.40 2.12 -19.78
N GLY A 301 21.95 2.39 -18.54
CA GLY A 301 22.53 3.36 -17.62
C GLY A 301 22.25 4.81 -17.98
N GLY A 302 21.98 5.61 -16.96
CA GLY A 302 21.80 7.05 -17.08
C GLY A 302 20.44 7.51 -17.57
N GLY A 303 20.33 8.82 -17.75
CA GLY A 303 19.08 9.52 -18.06
C GLY A 303 18.18 9.74 -16.84
N ASP A 304 17.30 10.73 -16.92
CA ASP A 304 16.37 11.06 -15.86
C ASP A 304 15.15 10.14 -15.83
N ASN A 305 14.86 9.43 -16.93
CA ASN A 305 13.76 8.48 -17.08
C ASN A 305 12.39 9.08 -16.77
N LEU A 306 12.05 10.22 -17.40
CA LEU A 306 10.75 10.86 -17.19
C LEU A 306 9.59 9.95 -17.65
N PHE A 307 8.52 9.76 -16.82
CA PHE A 307 8.25 10.44 -15.55
C PHE A 307 8.28 9.42 -14.38
N VAL A 308 9.36 8.69 -14.18
CA VAL A 308 9.56 7.86 -12.99
C VAL A 308 9.78 8.78 -11.78
N ALA A 309 9.32 8.39 -10.59
CA ALA A 309 9.51 9.10 -9.33
C ALA A 309 9.20 10.60 -9.43
N SER A 310 8.03 10.92 -9.99
CA SER A 310 7.63 12.28 -10.32
C SER A 310 6.23 12.62 -9.82
N ILE A 311 5.99 13.87 -9.50
CA ILE A 311 4.65 14.44 -9.35
C ILE A 311 4.25 15.05 -10.69
N ILE A 312 3.06 14.72 -11.18
CA ILE A 312 2.52 15.20 -12.45
C ILE A 312 1.20 15.93 -12.20
N ALA A 313 0.99 17.04 -12.91
CA ALA A 313 -0.29 17.75 -12.95
C ALA A 313 -0.90 17.69 -14.36
N LEU A 314 -2.19 17.32 -14.40
CA LEU A 314 -2.99 17.30 -15.62
C LEU A 314 -4.22 18.19 -15.48
N ASN A 315 -4.72 18.74 -16.59
CA ASN A 315 -6.03 19.33 -16.64
C ASN A 315 -7.10 18.25 -16.36
N ALA A 316 -7.95 18.47 -15.37
CA ALA A 316 -8.93 17.48 -14.91
C ALA A 316 -10.01 17.12 -15.95
N ASP A 317 -10.30 18.01 -16.89
CA ASP A 317 -11.34 17.76 -17.91
C ASP A 317 -10.82 16.94 -19.08
N THR A 318 -9.58 17.20 -19.50
CA THR A 318 -9.04 16.69 -20.75
C THR A 318 -7.89 15.69 -20.59
N GLY A 319 -7.29 15.57 -19.41
CA GLY A 319 -6.07 14.80 -19.19
C GLY A 319 -4.82 15.47 -19.83
N ALA A 320 -4.93 16.72 -20.30
CA ALA A 320 -3.81 17.41 -20.89
C ALA A 320 -2.73 17.74 -19.85
N TYR A 321 -1.48 17.47 -20.20
CA TYR A 321 -0.32 17.75 -19.34
C TYR A 321 -0.21 19.25 -19.05
N ALA A 322 0.02 19.59 -17.77
CA ALA A 322 0.27 20.94 -17.29
C ALA A 322 1.73 21.12 -16.87
N TRP A 323 2.21 20.32 -15.93
CA TRP A 323 3.59 20.36 -15.43
C TRP A 323 3.97 19.05 -14.74
N HIS A 324 5.26 18.87 -14.47
CA HIS A 324 5.78 17.84 -13.58
C HIS A 324 6.89 18.39 -12.70
N TYR A 325 7.11 17.70 -11.58
CA TYR A 325 8.29 17.83 -10.74
C TYR A 325 8.86 16.44 -10.49
N GLN A 326 10.09 16.18 -10.86
CA GLN A 326 10.74 14.89 -10.64
C GLN A 326 11.53 14.93 -9.35
N GLU A 327 11.12 14.16 -8.34
CA GLU A 327 11.78 14.10 -7.03
C GLU A 327 13.13 13.40 -7.13
N VAL A 328 13.16 12.25 -7.81
CA VAL A 328 14.35 11.42 -7.94
C VAL A 328 14.65 11.11 -9.41
N PRO A 329 15.41 11.99 -10.11
CA PRO A 329 15.81 11.74 -11.48
C PRO A 329 16.59 10.42 -11.60
N GLY A 330 16.13 9.53 -12.50
CA GLY A 330 16.73 8.22 -12.71
C GLY A 330 16.73 7.38 -11.43
N ASP A 331 15.59 7.30 -10.72
CA ASP A 331 15.46 6.51 -9.49
C ASP A 331 15.93 5.07 -9.69
N GLU A 332 16.65 4.53 -8.71
CA GLU A 332 17.12 3.14 -8.65
C GLU A 332 17.00 2.54 -7.24
N TRP A 333 16.36 3.26 -6.31
CA TRP A 333 16.24 2.88 -4.89
C TRP A 333 14.81 2.58 -4.46
N ASP A 334 13.86 2.52 -5.42
CA ASP A 334 12.42 2.36 -5.15
C ASP A 334 11.82 3.60 -4.46
N TYR A 335 12.27 4.80 -4.84
CA TYR A 335 11.76 6.04 -4.30
C TYR A 335 10.57 6.56 -5.11
N ASP A 336 9.44 5.89 -4.90
CA ASP A 336 8.17 6.31 -5.49
C ASP A 336 7.76 7.72 -5.03
N ALA A 337 7.28 8.55 -5.95
CA ALA A 337 6.59 9.80 -5.64
C ALA A 337 5.08 9.59 -5.38
N THR A 338 4.63 8.36 -5.16
CA THR A 338 3.22 7.98 -5.00
C THR A 338 2.71 8.11 -3.56
N SER A 339 3.53 8.59 -2.63
CA SER A 339 3.06 9.00 -1.31
C SER A 339 1.89 9.99 -1.44
N PRO A 340 0.94 10.02 -0.49
CA PRO A 340 -0.19 10.94 -0.56
C PRO A 340 0.22 12.38 -0.85
N LEU A 341 -0.58 13.07 -1.65
CA LEU A 341 -0.42 14.46 -2.02
C LEU A 341 -1.48 15.31 -1.31
N MET A 342 -1.10 16.48 -0.81
CA MET A 342 -1.99 17.34 -0.03
C MET A 342 -1.92 18.77 -0.49
N LEU A 343 -3.07 19.40 -0.65
CA LEU A 343 -3.19 20.81 -1.01
C LEU A 343 -3.50 21.66 0.23
N ALA A 344 -2.84 22.83 0.32
CA ALA A 344 -3.12 23.81 1.37
C ALA A 344 -2.86 25.24 0.88
N ASP A 345 -3.41 26.21 1.59
CA ASP A 345 -3.03 27.61 1.46
C ASP A 345 -2.09 27.96 2.60
N LEU A 346 -0.83 28.24 2.28
CA LEU A 346 0.19 28.58 3.27
C LEU A 346 0.64 30.04 3.13
N LYS A 347 0.88 30.69 4.28
CA LYS A 347 1.46 32.02 4.31
C LYS A 347 2.98 31.90 4.41
N ILE A 348 3.68 32.05 3.30
CA ILE A 348 5.14 31.96 3.20
C ILE A 348 5.70 33.32 2.90
N ALA A 349 6.67 33.81 3.69
CA ALA A 349 7.26 35.15 3.58
C ALA A 349 6.20 36.26 3.47
N GLY A 350 5.10 36.17 4.22
CA GLY A 350 4.00 37.14 4.25
C GLY A 350 3.00 37.04 3.11
N ARG A 351 3.22 36.19 2.10
CA ARG A 351 2.32 35.99 0.93
C ARG A 351 1.56 34.68 1.03
N SER A 352 0.30 34.66 0.58
CA SER A 352 -0.46 33.44 0.46
C SER A 352 -0.04 32.65 -0.78
N HIS A 353 0.24 31.37 -0.61
CA HIS A 353 0.60 30.44 -1.67
C HIS A 353 -0.35 29.23 -1.63
N ARG A 354 -0.93 28.89 -2.78
CA ARG A 354 -1.56 27.58 -2.96
C ARG A 354 -0.48 26.56 -3.23
N VAL A 355 -0.29 25.65 -2.31
CA VAL A 355 0.81 24.67 -2.36
C VAL A 355 0.30 23.24 -2.47
N LEU A 356 1.12 22.40 -3.08
CA LEU A 356 1.05 20.96 -3.04
C LEU A 356 2.18 20.46 -2.12
N MET A 357 1.85 19.64 -1.13
CA MET A 357 2.80 19.11 -0.16
C MET A 357 2.89 17.60 -0.25
N GLN A 358 4.10 17.08 0.00
CA GLN A 358 4.34 15.65 0.10
C GLN A 358 5.49 15.36 1.07
N ALA A 359 5.31 14.36 1.94
CA ALA A 359 6.39 13.65 2.60
C ALA A 359 6.72 12.43 1.72
N SER A 360 7.92 12.38 1.15
CA SER A 360 8.27 11.38 0.15
C SER A 360 9.05 10.19 0.70
N LYS A 361 9.08 9.09 -0.06
CA LYS A 361 9.91 7.90 0.24
C LYS A 361 11.40 8.26 0.32
N ASP A 362 11.84 9.24 -0.44
CA ASP A 362 13.21 9.69 -0.56
C ASP A 362 13.77 10.41 0.69
N GLY A 363 12.89 10.72 1.65
CA GLY A 363 13.24 11.34 2.94
C GLY A 363 13.09 12.84 3.00
N PHE A 364 12.61 13.50 1.93
CA PHE A 364 12.37 14.94 1.88
C PHE A 364 10.88 15.28 2.00
N PHE A 365 10.60 16.38 2.69
CA PHE A 365 9.29 17.02 2.71
C PHE A 365 9.27 18.16 1.70
N TYR A 366 8.46 18.02 0.66
CA TYR A 366 8.34 18.97 -0.43
C TYR A 366 7.17 19.92 -0.24
N VAL A 367 7.37 21.19 -0.60
CA VAL A 367 6.34 22.22 -0.77
C VAL A 367 6.50 22.81 -2.17
N LEU A 368 5.54 22.52 -3.03
CA LEU A 368 5.52 22.96 -4.42
C LEU A 368 4.43 24.01 -4.63
N ASP A 369 4.66 24.96 -5.53
CA ASP A 369 3.61 25.82 -6.05
C ASP A 369 2.62 24.98 -6.86
N ALA A 370 1.36 24.90 -6.44
CA ALA A 370 0.38 24.00 -7.03
C ALA A 370 0.08 24.33 -8.50
N LYS A 371 0.23 25.59 -8.93
CA LYS A 371 -0.04 26.02 -10.30
C LYS A 371 1.08 25.64 -11.27
N SER A 372 2.33 25.67 -10.84
CA SER A 372 3.49 25.57 -11.73
C SER A 372 4.40 24.38 -11.45
N GLY A 373 4.24 23.69 -10.34
CA GLY A 373 5.14 22.61 -9.91
C GLY A 373 6.51 23.07 -9.42
N LYS A 374 6.74 24.40 -9.35
CA LYS A 374 8.02 24.91 -8.85
C LYS A 374 8.20 24.58 -7.38
N VAL A 375 9.36 24.02 -7.02
CA VAL A 375 9.70 23.77 -5.63
C VAL A 375 9.90 25.11 -4.90
N ILE A 376 9.13 25.32 -3.83
CA ILE A 376 9.23 26.48 -2.94
C ILE A 376 10.24 26.17 -1.84
N SER A 377 10.11 25.00 -1.24
CA SER A 377 11.02 24.49 -0.24
C SER A 377 11.02 22.95 -0.21
N ALA A 378 12.16 22.40 0.18
CA ALA A 378 12.31 20.96 0.43
C ALA A 378 13.39 20.77 1.49
N ARG A 379 13.09 19.90 2.48
CA ARG A 379 14.07 19.55 3.52
C ARG A 379 13.86 18.12 3.97
N ASN A 380 14.96 17.42 4.27
CA ASN A 380 14.88 16.08 4.77
C ASN A 380 14.31 16.03 6.20
N PHE A 381 13.38 15.09 6.43
CA PHE A 381 12.77 14.84 7.75
C PHE A 381 13.35 13.59 8.44
N VAL A 382 14.15 12.82 7.74
CA VAL A 382 15.00 11.73 8.25
C VAL A 382 16.42 11.89 7.71
N ALA A 383 17.36 11.11 8.21
CA ALA A 383 18.70 11.08 7.65
C ALA A 383 18.68 10.50 6.22
N THR A 384 19.45 11.11 5.33
CA THR A 384 19.56 10.67 3.92
C THR A 384 21.03 10.45 3.56
N THR A 385 21.32 9.37 2.81
CA THR A 385 22.68 9.07 2.30
C THR A 385 22.73 9.05 0.78
N TRP A 386 21.61 9.19 0.09
CA TRP A 386 21.56 9.23 -1.38
C TRP A 386 21.71 10.66 -1.91
N ALA A 387 21.26 11.66 -1.15
CA ALA A 387 21.34 13.08 -1.48
C ALA A 387 21.48 13.91 -0.22
N THR A 388 22.19 15.03 -0.32
CA THR A 388 22.46 15.95 0.81
C THR A 388 21.44 17.07 0.93
N ALA A 389 20.82 17.46 -0.19
CA ALA A 389 19.83 18.55 -0.27
C ALA A 389 19.06 18.50 -1.61
N ILE A 390 18.03 19.31 -1.71
CA ILE A 390 17.40 19.69 -2.97
C ILE A 390 17.86 21.10 -3.32
N ASP A 391 18.48 21.27 -4.49
CA ASP A 391 18.84 22.61 -5.02
C ASP A 391 17.57 23.33 -5.46
N LEU A 392 17.14 24.33 -4.71
CA LEU A 392 15.90 25.06 -4.97
C LEU A 392 15.92 25.91 -6.27
N LYS A 393 17.09 26.13 -6.88
CA LYS A 393 17.20 26.84 -8.16
C LYS A 393 16.84 25.94 -9.33
N THR A 394 17.33 24.70 -9.28
CA THR A 394 17.12 23.70 -10.34
C THR A 394 15.97 22.74 -10.03
N GLY A 395 15.56 22.64 -8.77
CA GLY A 395 14.62 21.64 -8.28
C GLY A 395 15.22 20.23 -8.14
N ARG A 396 16.53 20.06 -8.39
CA ARG A 396 17.17 18.73 -8.45
C ARG A 396 17.85 18.35 -7.13
N PRO A 397 17.89 17.05 -6.78
CA PRO A 397 18.66 16.57 -5.66
C PRO A 397 20.17 16.76 -5.90
N VAL A 398 20.89 17.15 -4.85
CA VAL A 398 22.36 17.11 -4.78
C VAL A 398 22.74 15.70 -4.36
N THR A 399 22.87 14.81 -5.34
CA THR A 399 23.15 13.39 -5.12
C THR A 399 24.52 13.18 -4.48
N GLU A 400 24.59 12.29 -3.50
CA GLU A 400 25.86 11.96 -2.82
C GLU A 400 26.76 11.15 -3.77
N PRO A 401 28.07 11.51 -3.87
CA PRO A 401 28.99 10.76 -4.70
C PRO A 401 29.06 9.28 -4.31
N GLY A 402 28.91 8.39 -5.30
CA GLY A 402 28.94 6.94 -5.10
C GLY A 402 27.63 6.31 -4.62
N ALA A 403 26.57 7.09 -4.40
CA ALA A 403 25.24 6.55 -4.05
C ALA A 403 24.63 5.71 -5.17
N ARG A 404 25.00 5.99 -6.41
CA ARG A 404 24.56 5.27 -7.60
C ARG A 404 25.27 3.91 -7.73
N TYR A 405 24.59 2.84 -7.30
CA TYR A 405 25.18 1.49 -7.32
C TYR A 405 25.31 0.93 -8.75
N ASP A 406 24.48 1.38 -9.69
CA ASP A 406 24.59 1.01 -11.10
C ASP A 406 25.86 1.58 -11.76
N GLU A 407 26.30 2.76 -11.36
CA GLU A 407 27.52 3.42 -11.87
C GLU A 407 28.78 2.84 -11.23
N THR A 408 28.72 2.50 -9.96
CA THR A 408 29.91 2.04 -9.21
C THR A 408 30.10 0.53 -9.27
N GLY A 409 29.04 -0.25 -9.51
CA GLY A 409 29.04 -1.70 -9.39
C GLY A 409 29.30 -2.21 -7.97
N LYS A 410 29.34 -1.32 -6.97
CA LYS A 410 29.64 -1.64 -5.57
C LYS A 410 28.36 -1.60 -4.73
N VAL A 411 28.40 -2.30 -3.60
CA VAL A 411 27.35 -2.18 -2.59
C VAL A 411 27.33 -0.77 -2.05
N PHE A 412 26.14 -0.17 -1.97
CA PHE A 412 25.88 1.08 -1.26
C PHE A 412 24.76 0.89 -0.26
N ILE A 413 24.96 1.31 1.00
CA ILE A 413 23.91 1.28 2.01
C ILE A 413 23.16 2.61 1.95
N VAL A 414 21.99 2.55 1.30
CA VAL A 414 21.16 3.74 1.15
C VAL A 414 20.27 3.96 2.38
N GLN A 415 20.10 5.20 2.74
CA GLN A 415 19.17 5.68 3.76
C GLN A 415 18.42 6.89 3.18
N PRO A 416 17.08 6.88 3.23
CA PRO A 416 16.18 5.79 3.66
C PRO A 416 16.39 4.52 2.83
N GLY A 417 16.04 3.35 3.39
CA GLY A 417 16.01 2.10 2.62
C GLY A 417 14.88 2.08 1.58
N GLY A 418 14.78 1.02 0.77
CA GLY A 418 13.78 0.90 -0.31
C GLY A 418 12.32 0.97 0.15
N GLN A 419 12.01 0.72 1.43
CA GLN A 419 10.67 0.96 1.97
C GLN A 419 10.31 2.46 2.06
N GLY A 420 11.32 3.34 1.93
CA GLY A 420 11.17 4.79 2.04
C GLY A 420 11.07 5.30 3.48
N ALA A 421 11.22 6.62 3.62
CA ALA A 421 11.05 7.32 4.88
C ALA A 421 9.57 7.56 5.23
N HIS A 422 8.72 7.68 4.23
CA HIS A 422 7.27 7.73 4.29
C HIS A 422 6.73 7.13 3.00
N ALA A 423 5.65 6.34 3.07
CA ALA A 423 5.12 5.67 1.91
C ALA A 423 3.62 6.01 1.70
N TRP A 424 2.79 5.02 1.41
CA TRP A 424 1.37 5.20 1.11
C TRP A 424 0.50 5.65 2.28
N HIS A 425 0.98 5.58 3.52
CA HIS A 425 0.20 5.90 4.72
C HIS A 425 -0.30 7.36 4.66
N PRO A 426 -1.62 7.61 4.68
CA PRO A 426 -2.13 8.98 4.59
C PRO A 426 -1.63 9.85 5.74
N PHE A 427 -1.27 11.08 5.42
CA PHE A 427 -0.88 12.08 6.41
C PHE A 427 -1.95 13.18 6.54
N SER A 428 -1.94 13.94 7.64
CA SER A 428 -2.97 14.93 7.91
C SER A 428 -2.38 16.33 8.13
N PHE A 429 -3.13 17.37 7.77
CA PHE A 429 -2.81 18.77 8.01
C PHE A 429 -3.86 19.39 8.92
N ASN A 430 -3.43 20.04 9.99
CA ASN A 430 -4.35 20.79 10.85
C ASN A 430 -4.20 22.29 10.55
N PRO A 431 -5.20 22.92 9.91
CA PRO A 431 -5.14 24.34 9.57
C PRO A 431 -5.10 25.26 10.79
N THR A 432 -5.52 24.79 11.98
CA THR A 432 -5.47 25.57 13.22
C THR A 432 -4.05 25.67 13.78
N THR A 433 -3.27 24.57 13.70
CA THR A 433 -1.89 24.54 14.18
C THR A 433 -0.90 24.92 13.06
N GLY A 434 -1.29 24.80 11.79
CA GLY A 434 -0.42 24.94 10.65
C GLY A 434 0.55 23.78 10.47
N LEU A 435 0.35 22.66 11.17
CA LEU A 435 1.26 21.50 11.17
C LEU A 435 0.72 20.34 10.34
N VAL A 436 1.66 19.62 9.74
CA VAL A 436 1.45 18.33 9.06
C VAL A 436 1.88 17.22 10.00
N TYR A 437 1.08 16.15 10.10
CA TYR A 437 1.38 14.99 10.94
C TYR A 437 1.50 13.75 10.07
N PHE A 438 2.60 13.05 10.17
CA PHE A 438 2.87 11.86 9.36
C PHE A 438 3.80 10.86 10.05
N SER A 439 3.64 9.59 9.66
CA SER A 439 4.55 8.53 10.06
C SER A 439 5.88 8.67 9.32
N ALA A 440 6.99 8.68 10.04
CA ALA A 440 8.32 8.63 9.46
C ALA A 440 9.02 7.33 9.86
N ILE A 441 9.75 6.72 8.92
CA ILE A 441 10.47 5.46 9.12
C ILE A 441 11.96 5.70 8.84
N GLU A 442 12.80 5.47 9.84
CA GLU A 442 14.23 5.42 9.63
C GLU A 442 14.66 3.99 9.32
N THR A 443 15.12 3.74 8.12
CA THR A 443 15.57 2.44 7.65
C THR A 443 16.76 2.61 6.73
N SER A 444 17.49 1.52 6.48
CA SER A 444 18.49 1.46 5.44
C SER A 444 18.44 0.13 4.70
N THR A 445 18.91 0.14 3.47
CA THR A 445 18.99 -1.07 2.63
C THR A 445 20.35 -1.07 1.88
N PRO A 446 21.09 -2.17 1.91
CA PRO A 446 22.27 -2.32 1.05
C PRO A 446 21.81 -2.69 -0.37
N PHE A 447 22.09 -1.84 -1.34
CA PHE A 447 21.83 -2.06 -2.75
C PHE A 447 23.10 -2.45 -3.50
N LYS A 448 22.99 -3.45 -4.36
CA LYS A 448 24.02 -3.86 -5.32
C LYS A 448 23.33 -4.34 -6.59
N GLY A 449 23.78 -3.89 -7.74
CA GLY A 449 23.30 -4.39 -9.02
C GLY A 449 23.61 -5.89 -9.18
N ALA A 450 22.69 -6.67 -9.71
CA ALA A 450 22.94 -8.06 -10.08
C ALA A 450 24.05 -8.11 -11.16
N ALA A 451 24.96 -9.07 -11.07
CA ALA A 451 26.02 -9.22 -12.08
C ALA A 451 25.44 -9.72 -13.42
N ASN A 452 24.44 -10.58 -13.35
CA ASN A 452 23.72 -11.12 -14.50
C ASN A 452 22.23 -10.96 -14.23
N PHE A 453 21.54 -10.13 -15.02
CA PHE A 453 20.11 -9.94 -14.92
C PHE A 453 19.42 -10.59 -16.12
N VAL A 454 18.43 -11.43 -15.81
CA VAL A 454 17.52 -12.00 -16.79
C VAL A 454 16.11 -11.56 -16.44
N ALA A 455 15.43 -10.92 -17.37
CA ALA A 455 14.04 -10.52 -17.16
C ALA A 455 13.12 -11.74 -17.25
N HIS A 456 12.26 -11.89 -16.26
CA HIS A 456 11.25 -12.94 -16.21
C HIS A 456 9.85 -12.34 -16.43
N PRO A 457 9.14 -12.72 -17.50
CA PRO A 457 7.77 -12.28 -17.70
C PRO A 457 6.88 -12.65 -16.50
N MET A 458 6.00 -11.75 -16.10
CA MET A 458 5.05 -11.97 -14.98
C MET A 458 5.72 -12.18 -13.60
N ALA A 459 6.99 -11.82 -13.43
CA ALA A 459 7.75 -11.92 -12.20
C ALA A 459 8.32 -10.57 -11.78
N SER A 460 8.84 -10.48 -10.57
CA SER A 460 9.51 -9.27 -10.07
C SER A 460 10.88 -9.10 -10.74
N ASN A 461 11.08 -7.96 -11.39
CA ASN A 461 12.27 -7.62 -12.16
C ASN A 461 12.97 -6.40 -11.54
N ILE A 462 13.67 -6.58 -10.42
CA ILE A 462 14.35 -5.47 -9.73
C ILE A 462 15.79 -5.23 -10.19
N GLY A 463 16.47 -6.26 -10.69
CA GLY A 463 17.85 -6.16 -11.20
C GLY A 463 18.90 -5.99 -10.10
N LEU A 464 18.64 -6.52 -8.90
CA LEU A 464 19.51 -6.45 -7.73
C LEU A 464 20.07 -7.82 -7.36
N GLU A 465 21.30 -7.82 -6.80
CA GLU A 465 21.83 -8.93 -6.03
C GLU A 465 21.27 -8.85 -4.60
N PHE A 466 20.31 -9.71 -4.30
CA PHE A 466 19.58 -9.67 -3.03
C PHE A 466 19.31 -11.08 -2.49
N PRO A 467 19.35 -11.32 -1.16
CA PRO A 467 19.72 -10.36 -0.11
C PRO A 467 21.24 -10.19 0.03
N GLN A 468 21.68 -9.02 0.47
CA GLN A 468 23.07 -8.83 0.86
C GLN A 468 23.36 -9.44 2.23
N PRO A 469 24.56 -9.99 2.48
CA PRO A 469 24.91 -10.56 3.78
C PRO A 469 24.84 -9.50 4.89
N PRO A 470 24.38 -9.87 6.11
CA PRO A 470 24.29 -8.93 7.23
C PRO A 470 25.62 -8.25 7.62
N THR A 471 26.75 -8.91 7.33
CA THR A 471 28.09 -8.39 7.59
C THR A 471 28.43 -7.14 6.78
N VAL A 472 27.72 -6.86 5.68
CA VAL A 472 27.97 -5.71 4.80
C VAL A 472 28.01 -4.38 5.54
N TYR A 473 27.20 -4.23 6.60
CA TYR A 473 27.22 -3.01 7.43
C TYR A 473 28.54 -2.83 8.17
N ASP A 474 29.13 -3.92 8.68
CA ASP A 474 30.41 -3.90 9.38
C ASP A 474 31.57 -3.74 8.40
N ASP A 475 31.53 -4.45 7.27
CA ASP A 475 32.53 -4.39 6.20
C ASP A 475 32.64 -2.97 5.64
N LEU A 476 31.52 -2.26 5.49
CA LEU A 476 31.47 -0.86 5.05
C LEU A 476 31.55 0.15 6.20
N LYS A 477 31.69 -0.31 7.45
CA LYS A 477 31.71 0.55 8.68
C LYS A 477 30.50 1.49 8.73
N SER A 478 29.35 1.05 8.25
CA SER A 478 28.14 1.87 8.19
C SER A 478 27.51 2.04 9.56
N LYS A 479 27.07 3.27 9.84
CA LYS A 479 26.28 3.62 11.04
C LYS A 479 24.79 3.67 10.75
N ALA A 480 24.35 3.37 9.53
CA ALA A 480 22.95 3.36 9.16
C ALA A 480 22.14 2.34 9.98
N PRO A 481 20.87 2.60 10.30
CA PRO A 481 20.05 1.72 11.12
C PRO A 481 19.83 0.37 10.44
N ARG A 482 20.11 -0.73 11.14
CA ARG A 482 19.89 -2.11 10.65
C ARG A 482 18.45 -2.60 10.87
N LYS A 483 17.69 -1.89 11.69
CA LYS A 483 16.27 -2.15 11.96
C LYS A 483 15.48 -0.89 11.72
N ALA A 484 14.28 -1.07 11.20
CA ALA A 484 13.35 0.04 11.02
C ALA A 484 12.92 0.60 12.38
N GLU A 485 12.93 1.92 12.50
CA GLU A 485 12.37 2.66 13.63
C GLU A 485 11.31 3.61 13.10
N SER A 486 10.12 3.60 13.71
CA SER A 486 9.01 4.45 13.29
C SER A 486 8.71 5.53 14.31
N ARG A 487 8.34 6.70 13.78
CA ARG A 487 7.97 7.88 14.57
C ARG A 487 6.77 8.57 13.97
N LEU A 488 5.94 9.17 14.81
CA LEU A 488 5.00 10.20 14.37
C LEU A 488 5.71 11.56 14.48
N ILE A 489 5.70 12.31 13.38
CA ILE A 489 6.31 13.64 13.30
C ILE A 489 5.22 14.68 13.11
N ALA A 490 5.30 15.81 13.86
CA ALA A 490 4.63 17.05 13.52
C ALA A 490 5.62 17.98 12.83
N TRP A 491 5.33 18.33 11.59
CA TRP A 491 6.19 19.12 10.72
C TRP A 491 5.59 20.48 10.41
N ASP A 492 6.38 21.53 10.56
CA ASP A 492 6.04 22.87 10.10
C ASP A 492 6.42 23.00 8.61
N PRO A 493 5.43 23.01 7.69
CA PRO A 493 5.73 23.06 6.25
C PRO A 493 6.24 24.43 5.78
N VAL A 494 6.04 25.49 6.57
CA VAL A 494 6.51 26.84 6.25
C VAL A 494 7.97 27.01 6.68
N GLN A 495 8.30 26.58 7.89
CA GLN A 495 9.67 26.68 8.44
C GLN A 495 10.54 25.49 8.04
N GLN A 496 9.96 24.46 7.44
CA GLN A 496 10.64 23.23 7.03
C GLN A 496 11.42 22.59 8.19
N ARG A 497 10.74 22.40 9.29
CA ARG A 497 11.34 21.80 10.50
C ARG A 497 10.33 20.96 11.27
N GLU A 498 10.87 19.99 11.95
CA GLU A 498 10.15 19.25 12.95
C GLU A 498 9.83 20.15 14.14
N VAL A 499 8.57 20.05 14.64
CA VAL A 499 8.10 20.72 15.86
C VAL A 499 8.16 19.77 17.04
N TRP A 500 7.70 18.54 16.84
CA TRP A 500 7.80 17.45 17.80
C TRP A 500 7.80 16.09 17.10
N ARG A 501 8.30 15.09 17.79
CA ARG A 501 8.23 13.69 17.39
C ARG A 501 7.89 12.78 18.56
N THR A 502 7.25 11.67 18.30
CA THR A 502 7.06 10.61 19.29
C THR A 502 7.34 9.24 18.67
N ALA A 503 7.90 8.33 19.47
CA ALA A 503 8.15 6.97 19.01
C ALA A 503 6.82 6.22 18.83
N VAL A 504 6.74 5.41 17.79
CA VAL A 504 5.56 4.59 17.48
C VAL A 504 5.87 3.14 17.76
N LEU A 505 4.99 2.44 18.44
CA LEU A 505 5.15 1.02 18.73
C LEU A 505 5.15 0.20 17.45
N GLY A 506 6.21 -0.57 17.24
CA GLY A 506 6.40 -1.37 16.03
C GLY A 506 7.34 -0.67 15.04
N THR A 507 7.33 -1.13 13.79
CA THR A 507 8.23 -0.68 12.73
C THR A 507 7.57 0.25 11.71
N ILE A 508 6.25 0.37 11.73
CA ILE A 508 5.47 1.21 10.82
C ILE A 508 4.32 1.82 11.62
N GLY A 509 4.14 3.14 11.53
CA GLY A 509 2.93 3.84 11.98
C GLY A 509 1.92 3.88 10.84
N GLY A 510 0.63 3.80 11.18
CA GLY A 510 -0.47 3.93 10.23
C GLY A 510 -0.67 5.36 9.73
N GLY A 511 -1.71 5.54 8.94
CA GLY A 511 -2.14 6.86 8.51
C GLY A 511 -2.69 7.70 9.66
N THR A 512 -2.73 9.03 9.46
CA THR A 512 -3.15 9.98 10.50
C THR A 512 -4.48 10.66 10.18
N LEU A 513 -5.18 11.07 11.24
CA LEU A 513 -6.34 11.93 11.24
C LEU A 513 -6.12 13.07 12.23
N ALA A 514 -6.17 14.32 11.78
CA ALA A 514 -6.16 15.48 12.68
C ALA A 514 -7.59 16.00 12.91
N THR A 515 -7.88 16.51 14.10
CA THR A 515 -9.22 17.03 14.44
C THR A 515 -9.16 18.43 15.03
N ALA A 516 -10.26 19.18 14.91
CA ALA A 516 -10.43 20.48 15.58
C ALA A 516 -10.50 20.34 17.11
N GLY A 517 -10.67 19.13 17.65
CA GLY A 517 -10.55 18.84 19.07
C GLY A 517 -9.11 18.85 19.60
N GLY A 518 -8.13 19.19 18.77
CA GLY A 518 -6.71 19.23 19.13
C GLY A 518 -6.04 17.86 19.21
N LEU A 519 -6.59 16.88 18.52
CA LEU A 519 -6.10 15.51 18.54
C LEU A 519 -5.51 15.10 17.18
N VAL A 520 -4.51 14.21 17.23
CA VAL A 520 -4.04 13.42 16.10
C VAL A 520 -4.24 11.95 16.44
N PHE A 521 -5.03 11.25 15.62
CA PHE A 521 -5.20 9.80 15.73
C PHE A 521 -4.24 9.09 14.77
N GLN A 522 -3.61 8.01 15.24
CA GLN A 522 -2.75 7.17 14.44
C GLN A 522 -2.81 5.72 14.94
N GLY A 523 -2.87 4.79 14.00
CA GLY A 523 -2.63 3.39 14.26
C GLY A 523 -1.14 3.02 14.31
N THR A 524 -0.82 1.87 14.85
CA THR A 524 0.53 1.29 14.87
C THR A 524 0.49 -0.16 14.37
N ASN A 525 1.51 -0.62 13.65
CA ASN A 525 1.57 -2.04 13.30
C ASN A 525 1.86 -2.94 14.52
N GLY A 526 2.18 -2.34 15.67
CA GLY A 526 2.25 -3.02 16.96
C GLY A 526 0.88 -3.30 17.61
N GLY A 527 -0.22 -2.87 16.97
CA GLY A 527 -1.58 -3.23 17.37
C GLY A 527 -2.32 -2.21 18.23
N ARG A 528 -1.87 -0.96 18.28
CA ARG A 528 -2.55 0.10 19.04
C ARG A 528 -3.13 1.16 18.10
N LEU A 529 -4.34 1.64 18.43
CA LEU A 529 -4.87 2.91 17.97
C LEU A 529 -4.64 3.96 19.06
N VAL A 530 -4.03 5.08 18.72
CA VAL A 530 -3.56 6.09 19.68
C VAL A 530 -4.11 7.46 19.32
N ALA A 531 -4.49 8.27 20.32
CA ALA A 531 -4.78 9.68 20.19
C ALA A 531 -3.69 10.50 20.90
N TYR A 532 -3.03 11.35 20.12
CA TYR A 532 -2.00 12.27 20.60
C TYR A 532 -2.51 13.69 20.68
N ASP A 533 -1.96 14.48 21.60
CA ASP A 533 -2.12 15.94 21.62
C ASP A 533 -1.44 16.53 20.37
N ALA A 534 -2.19 17.21 19.53
CA ALA A 534 -1.69 17.80 18.28
C ALA A 534 -0.59 18.85 18.51
N LYS A 535 -0.49 19.42 19.71
CA LYS A 535 0.45 20.50 20.06
C LYS A 535 1.84 19.98 20.39
N ASP A 536 1.94 18.87 21.14
CA ASP A 536 3.18 18.42 21.73
C ASP A 536 3.48 16.91 21.54
N GLY A 537 2.57 16.15 20.91
CA GLY A 537 2.76 14.72 20.61
C GLY A 537 2.59 13.79 21.81
N ARG A 538 2.13 14.30 22.94
CA ARG A 538 1.86 13.49 24.13
C ARG A 538 0.69 12.53 23.88
N GLU A 539 0.88 11.25 24.20
CA GLU A 539 -0.20 10.27 24.18
C GLU A 539 -1.25 10.61 25.24
N LEU A 540 -2.50 10.78 24.83
CA LEU A 540 -3.64 11.08 25.68
C LEU A 540 -4.57 9.90 25.89
N TRP A 541 -4.62 9.00 24.92
CA TRP A 541 -5.47 7.83 24.94
C TRP A 541 -4.92 6.77 23.97
N SER A 542 -5.18 5.51 24.27
CA SER A 542 -4.93 4.41 23.34
C SER A 542 -5.81 3.21 23.62
N MET A 543 -5.97 2.38 22.60
CA MET A 543 -6.71 1.12 22.62
C MET A 543 -5.90 0.03 21.92
N GLU A 544 -5.88 -1.17 22.52
CA GLU A 544 -5.37 -2.38 21.88
C GLU A 544 -6.37 -2.89 20.85
N ALA A 545 -5.98 -2.93 19.58
CA ALA A 545 -6.80 -3.42 18.47
C ALA A 545 -6.68 -4.93 18.25
N GLN A 546 -5.79 -5.61 18.98
CA GLN A 546 -5.47 -7.04 18.88
C GLN A 546 -4.86 -7.46 17.53
N THR A 547 -4.57 -6.53 16.65
CA THR A 547 -3.95 -6.71 15.33
C THR A 547 -3.29 -5.41 14.92
N GLY A 548 -2.38 -5.44 13.94
CA GLY A 548 -1.75 -4.20 13.46
C GLY A 548 -2.75 -3.21 12.87
N VAL A 549 -2.53 -1.93 13.10
CA VAL A 549 -3.36 -0.81 12.64
C VAL A 549 -2.50 0.06 11.72
N VAL A 550 -2.68 -0.05 10.41
CA VAL A 550 -1.87 0.68 9.42
C VAL A 550 -2.70 1.53 8.45
N ALA A 551 -4.01 1.31 8.40
CA ALA A 551 -4.95 2.16 7.68
C ALA A 551 -5.00 3.58 8.29
N ALA A 552 -5.97 4.37 7.89
CA ALA A 552 -6.12 5.72 8.42
C ALA A 552 -7.56 5.97 8.89
N PRO A 553 -7.74 6.54 10.10
CA PRO A 553 -9.06 6.78 10.67
C PRO A 553 -9.88 7.80 9.87
N ALA A 554 -11.21 7.65 9.92
CA ALA A 554 -12.18 8.65 9.53
C ALA A 554 -12.97 9.15 10.76
N SER A 555 -13.40 10.42 10.73
CA SER A 555 -14.24 11.01 11.79
C SER A 555 -15.53 11.54 11.18
N PHE A 556 -16.66 11.18 11.78
CA PHE A 556 -17.98 11.59 11.33
C PHE A 556 -18.91 11.88 12.51
N GLU A 557 -20.06 12.48 12.23
CA GLU A 557 -21.08 12.75 13.24
C GLU A 557 -22.39 12.05 12.84
N LEU A 558 -23.05 11.45 13.80
CA LEU A 558 -24.35 10.84 13.66
C LEU A 558 -25.20 11.18 14.89
N ASP A 559 -26.39 11.75 14.69
CA ASP A 559 -27.31 12.16 15.76
C ASP A 559 -26.69 13.07 16.81
N GLY A 560 -25.77 13.96 16.42
CA GLY A 560 -25.07 14.88 17.31
C GLY A 560 -23.93 14.25 18.12
N GLU A 561 -23.58 12.99 17.87
CA GLU A 561 -22.42 12.31 18.46
C GLU A 561 -21.30 12.16 17.46
N GLN A 562 -20.07 12.47 17.86
CA GLN A 562 -18.87 12.27 17.04
C GLN A 562 -18.35 10.83 17.18
N TYR A 563 -18.01 10.22 16.06
CA TYR A 563 -17.43 8.90 15.95
C TYR A 563 -16.05 8.95 15.27
N ILE A 564 -15.25 7.94 15.59
CA ILE A 564 -13.99 7.59 14.87
C ILE A 564 -14.15 6.17 14.34
N ALA A 565 -13.95 5.97 13.03
CA ALA A 565 -13.93 4.65 12.40
C ALA A 565 -12.53 4.32 11.90
N GLU A 566 -12.09 3.08 12.12
CA GLU A 566 -10.76 2.60 11.73
C GLU A 566 -10.83 1.15 11.23
N GLU A 567 -10.24 0.87 10.07
CA GLU A 567 -10.00 -0.50 9.61
C GLU A 567 -8.70 -1.02 10.20
N VAL A 568 -8.74 -2.19 10.80
CA VAL A 568 -7.58 -2.83 11.44
C VAL A 568 -7.33 -4.21 10.87
N GLY A 569 -6.07 -4.59 10.79
CA GLY A 569 -5.56 -5.80 10.19
C GLY A 569 -4.26 -5.50 9.44
N TYR A 570 -3.17 -6.16 9.81
CA TYR A 570 -1.90 -6.01 9.15
C TYR A 570 -1.37 -7.36 8.69
N GLY A 571 -1.69 -7.75 7.44
CA GLY A 571 -1.31 -9.05 6.86
C GLY A 571 0.18 -9.35 6.93
N LEU A 572 1.00 -8.30 7.01
CA LEU A 572 2.45 -8.38 7.13
C LEU A 572 2.96 -8.31 8.59
N ALA A 573 2.08 -8.54 9.58
CA ALA A 573 2.48 -8.58 10.99
C ALA A 573 3.53 -9.68 11.28
N PRO A 574 4.41 -9.48 12.28
CA PRO A 574 5.38 -10.50 12.66
C PRO A 574 4.72 -11.85 12.97
N TYR A 575 5.41 -12.94 12.68
CA TYR A 575 4.92 -14.28 12.96
C TYR A 575 4.51 -14.44 14.43
N GLY A 576 3.37 -15.09 14.65
CA GLY A 576 2.79 -15.28 15.98
C GLY A 576 1.87 -14.14 16.43
N THR A 577 1.86 -12.99 15.73
CA THR A 577 0.89 -11.94 15.99
C THR A 577 -0.45 -12.36 15.41
N PRO A 578 -1.54 -12.38 16.20
CA PRO A 578 -2.88 -12.59 15.64
C PRO A 578 -3.20 -11.55 14.57
N ASN A 579 -3.81 -11.96 13.47
CA ASN A 579 -4.24 -11.04 12.43
C ASN A 579 -5.74 -11.24 12.14
N GLN A 580 -6.56 -10.67 13.01
CA GLN A 580 -8.01 -10.59 12.85
C GLN A 580 -8.35 -9.24 12.24
N SER A 581 -8.66 -9.22 10.94
CA SER A 581 -9.07 -7.98 10.27
C SER A 581 -10.49 -7.59 10.65
N ARG A 582 -10.71 -6.30 10.99
CA ARG A 582 -11.99 -5.79 11.45
C ARG A 582 -12.17 -4.29 11.25
N LEU A 583 -13.41 -3.83 11.34
CA LEU A 583 -13.78 -2.41 11.46
C LEU A 583 -14.02 -2.10 12.94
N LEU A 584 -13.37 -1.07 13.46
CA LEU A 584 -13.59 -0.51 14.79
C LEU A 584 -14.30 0.82 14.68
N VAL A 585 -15.34 1.03 15.47
CA VAL A 585 -16.04 2.32 15.57
C VAL A 585 -16.13 2.75 17.01
N LEU A 586 -15.63 3.95 17.30
CA LEU A 586 -15.46 4.49 18.64
C LEU A 586 -16.28 5.75 18.83
N LYS A 587 -16.77 5.99 20.08
CA LYS A 587 -17.40 7.22 20.52
C LYS A 587 -17.12 7.49 22.00
N LEU A 588 -17.41 8.68 22.48
CA LEU A 588 -17.34 8.97 23.92
C LEU A 588 -18.32 8.06 24.68
N GLY A 589 -17.84 7.42 25.74
CA GLY A 589 -18.62 6.50 26.56
C GLY A 589 -19.00 5.19 25.87
N GLY A 590 -18.34 4.81 24.76
CA GLY A 590 -18.51 3.50 24.15
C GLY A 590 -18.12 2.37 25.12
N THR A 591 -18.91 1.29 25.17
CA THR A 591 -18.78 0.20 26.15
C THR A 591 -18.64 -1.18 25.54
N ALA A 592 -18.65 -1.30 24.19
CA ALA A 592 -18.41 -2.56 23.53
C ALA A 592 -16.97 -3.05 23.82
N ALA A 593 -16.79 -4.36 23.83
CA ALA A 593 -15.50 -4.98 24.08
C ALA A 593 -15.16 -5.97 22.94
N LEU A 594 -13.90 -5.99 22.55
CA LEU A 594 -13.40 -7.03 21.65
C LEU A 594 -13.42 -8.39 22.35
N PRO A 595 -13.61 -9.49 21.63
CA PRO A 595 -13.46 -10.83 22.18
C PRO A 595 -12.01 -11.03 22.67
N PRO A 596 -11.75 -12.03 23.54
CA PRO A 596 -10.38 -12.35 23.94
C PRO A 596 -9.49 -12.55 22.72
N ALA A 597 -8.28 -11.99 22.76
CA ALA A 597 -7.32 -12.16 21.67
C ALA A 597 -6.99 -13.65 21.51
N PRO A 598 -6.92 -14.18 20.26
CA PRO A 598 -6.48 -15.54 20.04
C PRO A 598 -5.03 -15.70 20.54
N PRO A 599 -4.67 -16.93 21.04
CA PRO A 599 -3.32 -17.16 21.49
C PRO A 599 -2.32 -17.01 20.34
N PRO A 600 -1.07 -16.57 20.62
CA PRO A 600 -0.02 -16.52 19.62
C PRO A 600 0.17 -17.88 18.96
N LEU A 601 0.44 -17.88 17.65
CA LEU A 601 0.76 -19.12 16.94
C LEU A 601 2.06 -19.74 17.48
N PRO A 602 2.14 -21.05 17.62
CA PRO A 602 3.37 -21.71 18.06
C PRO A 602 4.50 -21.45 17.07
N LYS A 603 5.72 -21.24 17.57
CA LYS A 603 6.89 -21.07 16.69
C LYS A 603 7.09 -22.34 15.86
N PRO A 604 7.24 -22.22 14.54
CA PRO A 604 7.49 -23.39 13.71
C PRO A 604 8.87 -23.98 13.99
N VAL A 605 9.02 -25.28 13.79
CA VAL A 605 10.27 -26.02 14.02
C VAL A 605 10.92 -26.33 12.68
N LEU A 606 12.23 -26.05 12.54
CA LEU A 606 13.01 -26.43 11.38
C LEU A 606 13.19 -27.96 11.31
N ASN A 607 12.56 -28.57 10.32
CA ASN A 607 12.68 -30.01 10.06
C ASN A 607 12.86 -30.30 8.56
N PRO A 608 13.94 -29.76 7.92
CA PRO A 608 14.20 -29.99 6.51
C PRO A 608 14.72 -31.42 6.27
N PRO A 609 14.50 -31.98 5.08
CA PRO A 609 15.22 -33.17 4.63
C PRO A 609 16.71 -32.84 4.41
N PRO A 610 17.57 -33.84 4.26
CA PRO A 610 18.99 -33.63 3.92
C PRO A 610 19.14 -32.87 2.60
N SER A 611 20.10 -31.93 2.55
CA SER A 611 20.47 -31.26 1.31
C SER A 611 21.42 -32.15 0.49
N THR A 612 20.96 -32.56 -0.70
CA THR A 612 21.70 -33.48 -1.59
C THR A 612 21.87 -32.94 -3.00
N ALA A 613 21.34 -31.75 -3.29
CA ALA A 613 21.40 -31.13 -4.61
C ALA A 613 22.81 -30.60 -4.93
N SER A 614 23.12 -30.50 -6.20
CA SER A 614 24.37 -29.86 -6.66
C SER A 614 24.34 -28.35 -6.43
N ALA A 615 25.52 -27.73 -6.31
CA ALA A 615 25.63 -26.27 -6.22
C ALA A 615 24.91 -25.57 -7.37
N GLN A 616 25.07 -26.06 -8.60
CA GLN A 616 24.38 -25.50 -9.77
C GLN A 616 22.85 -25.55 -9.65
N THR A 617 22.29 -26.63 -9.12
CA THR A 617 20.84 -26.74 -8.88
C THR A 617 20.37 -25.75 -7.80
N ILE A 618 21.18 -25.55 -6.77
CA ILE A 618 20.90 -24.60 -5.68
C ILE A 618 20.94 -23.16 -6.20
N ASP A 619 21.94 -22.81 -7.02
CA ASP A 619 22.08 -21.49 -7.62
C ASP A 619 20.91 -21.16 -8.56
N MET A 620 20.53 -22.12 -9.41
CA MET A 620 19.34 -22.00 -10.26
C MET A 620 18.06 -21.83 -9.41
N GLY A 621 17.95 -22.58 -8.32
CA GLY A 621 16.84 -22.46 -7.38
C GLY A 621 16.79 -21.10 -6.67
N HIS A 622 17.95 -20.52 -6.35
CA HIS A 622 18.05 -19.16 -5.80
C HIS A 622 17.53 -18.12 -6.79
N GLU A 623 17.92 -18.21 -8.07
CA GLU A 623 17.46 -17.31 -9.12
C GLU A 623 15.92 -17.37 -9.28
N GLN A 624 15.37 -18.58 -9.41
CA GLN A 624 13.94 -18.78 -9.55
C GLN A 624 13.18 -18.34 -8.29
N PHE A 625 13.71 -18.60 -7.09
CA PHE A 625 13.13 -18.14 -5.84
C PHE A 625 13.08 -16.60 -5.77
N THR A 626 14.18 -15.94 -6.13
CA THR A 626 14.27 -14.47 -6.13
C THR A 626 13.25 -13.84 -7.05
N SER A 627 13.08 -14.41 -8.25
CA SER A 627 12.15 -13.87 -9.25
C SER A 627 10.67 -14.12 -8.93
N HIS A 628 10.33 -15.27 -8.34
CA HIS A 628 8.94 -15.70 -8.23
C HIS A 628 8.40 -15.80 -6.79
N CYS A 629 9.26 -15.95 -5.79
CA CYS A 629 8.86 -16.28 -4.43
C CYS A 629 9.28 -15.23 -3.40
N ALA A 630 10.43 -14.58 -3.60
CA ALA A 630 11.08 -13.72 -2.61
C ALA A 630 10.21 -12.53 -2.18
N THR A 631 9.45 -11.95 -3.10
CA THR A 631 8.53 -10.83 -2.83
C THR A 631 7.61 -11.11 -1.63
N CYS A 632 7.14 -12.35 -1.49
CA CYS A 632 6.27 -12.76 -0.40
C CYS A 632 7.02 -13.57 0.69
N HIS A 633 8.03 -14.36 0.33
CA HIS A 633 8.61 -15.38 1.20
C HIS A 633 10.05 -15.11 1.65
N GLU A 634 10.65 -13.95 1.30
CA GLU A 634 11.96 -13.54 1.83
C GLU A 634 11.83 -12.48 2.93
N PRO A 635 12.70 -12.45 3.96
CA PRO A 635 12.71 -11.36 4.94
C PRO A 635 12.92 -9.97 4.28
N PRO A 636 12.18 -8.92 4.72
CA PRO A 636 11.33 -8.90 5.90
C PRO A 636 9.92 -9.47 5.69
N ALA A 637 9.56 -9.96 4.49
CA ALA A 637 8.24 -10.48 4.22
C ALA A 637 8.00 -11.86 4.87
N ALA A 638 8.96 -12.77 4.80
CA ALA A 638 8.89 -14.02 5.55
C ALA A 638 8.93 -13.77 7.08
N ASN A 639 8.35 -14.64 7.86
CA ASN A 639 8.05 -14.49 9.28
C ASN A 639 6.81 -13.65 9.60
N ARG A 640 5.95 -13.41 8.62
CA ARG A 640 4.68 -12.71 8.76
C ARG A 640 3.53 -13.69 8.85
N SER A 641 2.43 -13.29 9.47
CA SER A 641 1.27 -14.16 9.71
C SER A 641 0.64 -14.71 8.43
N VAL A 642 0.78 -14.01 7.31
CA VAL A 642 0.17 -14.35 6.01
C VAL A 642 1.16 -15.01 5.06
N PHE A 643 2.41 -14.58 5.05
CA PHE A 643 3.46 -15.15 4.20
C PHE A 643 4.44 -15.97 5.04
N PRO A 644 4.32 -17.29 5.05
CA PRO A 644 5.16 -18.14 5.86
C PRO A 644 6.62 -18.13 5.37
N ASP A 645 7.55 -18.25 6.31
CA ASP A 645 8.94 -18.54 6.00
C ASP A 645 9.04 -19.99 5.50
N LEU A 646 9.35 -20.14 4.22
CA LEU A 646 9.34 -21.44 3.55
C LEU A 646 10.41 -22.42 4.08
N ARG A 647 11.42 -21.94 4.82
CA ARG A 647 12.40 -22.82 5.49
C ARG A 647 11.74 -23.78 6.49
N TYR A 648 10.57 -23.41 7.03
CA TYR A 648 9.78 -24.21 7.97
C TYR A 648 8.69 -25.05 7.29
N SER A 649 8.58 -25.01 5.97
CA SER A 649 7.50 -25.69 5.26
C SER A 649 7.64 -27.20 5.30
N ALA A 650 6.60 -27.90 5.73
CA ALA A 650 6.53 -29.36 5.69
C ALA A 650 6.55 -29.90 4.25
N ALA A 651 6.14 -29.07 3.26
CA ALA A 651 6.16 -29.46 1.85
C ALA A 651 7.58 -29.70 1.31
N LEU A 652 8.62 -29.20 1.98
CA LEU A 652 10.02 -29.52 1.63
C LEU A 652 10.35 -31.02 1.70
N ASN A 653 9.59 -31.78 2.49
CA ASN A 653 9.78 -33.22 2.65
C ASN A 653 9.14 -34.06 1.53
N SER A 654 8.37 -33.46 0.62
CA SER A 654 7.68 -34.17 -0.46
C SER A 654 7.68 -33.35 -1.76
N GLU A 655 8.29 -33.89 -2.79
CA GLU A 655 8.27 -33.30 -4.13
C GLU A 655 6.84 -33.13 -4.64
N ALA A 656 6.01 -34.16 -4.48
CA ALA A 656 4.62 -34.13 -4.91
C ALA A 656 3.80 -33.05 -4.18
N ALA A 657 4.01 -32.89 -2.85
CA ALA A 657 3.32 -31.84 -2.09
C ALA A 657 3.80 -30.44 -2.50
N PHE A 658 5.09 -30.27 -2.75
CA PHE A 658 5.64 -29.00 -3.20
C PHE A 658 5.10 -28.60 -4.59
N ASN A 659 5.06 -29.55 -5.54
CA ASN A 659 4.48 -29.34 -6.87
C ASN A 659 2.97 -29.06 -6.79
N ALA A 660 2.23 -29.77 -5.96
CA ALA A 660 0.80 -29.53 -5.76
C ALA A 660 0.51 -28.10 -5.29
N ILE A 661 1.36 -27.54 -4.42
CA ILE A 661 1.22 -26.15 -3.94
C ILE A 661 1.63 -25.17 -5.05
N VAL A 662 2.82 -25.33 -5.62
CA VAL A 662 3.42 -24.32 -6.49
C VAL A 662 2.83 -24.36 -7.90
N LEU A 663 2.63 -25.54 -8.48
CA LEU A 663 2.11 -25.69 -9.84
C LEU A 663 0.59 -25.86 -9.87
N GLU A 664 0.05 -26.78 -9.06
CA GLU A 664 -1.38 -27.11 -9.16
C GLU A 664 -2.28 -26.19 -8.31
N GLY A 665 -1.69 -25.26 -7.54
CA GLY A 665 -2.44 -24.24 -6.83
C GLY A 665 -3.25 -24.75 -5.64
N ALA A 666 -2.81 -25.81 -4.96
CA ALA A 666 -3.52 -26.39 -3.81
C ALA A 666 -3.82 -25.37 -2.68
N LEU A 667 -3.01 -24.29 -2.58
CA LEU A 667 -3.22 -23.20 -1.62
C LEU A 667 -3.77 -21.90 -2.24
N GLN A 668 -4.23 -21.93 -3.48
CA GLN A 668 -4.88 -20.76 -4.12
C GLN A 668 -6.04 -20.18 -3.29
N PRO A 669 -6.93 -20.99 -2.68
CA PRO A 669 -7.97 -20.44 -1.82
C PRO A 669 -7.43 -19.70 -0.59
N ALA A 670 -6.20 -20.02 -0.16
CA ALA A 670 -5.48 -19.31 0.91
C ALA A 670 -4.63 -18.13 0.39
N GLY A 671 -4.68 -17.83 -0.91
CA GLY A 671 -3.99 -16.71 -1.53
C GLY A 671 -2.55 -16.99 -1.98
N MET A 672 -2.11 -18.26 -2.04
CA MET A 672 -0.86 -18.63 -2.69
C MET A 672 -1.11 -18.82 -4.19
N ALA A 673 -0.44 -18.03 -5.03
CA ALA A 673 -0.62 -18.13 -6.48
C ALA A 673 -0.15 -19.49 -7.03
N SER A 674 -0.80 -19.99 -8.09
CA SER A 674 -0.28 -21.06 -8.93
C SER A 674 0.73 -20.49 -9.93
N PHE A 675 1.83 -21.19 -10.11
CA PHE A 675 2.86 -20.86 -11.10
C PHE A 675 2.82 -21.80 -12.31
N LYS A 676 1.74 -22.55 -12.48
CA LYS A 676 1.52 -23.38 -13.68
C LYS A 676 1.58 -22.52 -14.94
N GLY A 677 2.38 -22.95 -15.90
CA GLY A 677 2.62 -22.19 -17.14
C GLY A 677 3.61 -21.03 -17.03
N ARG A 678 4.10 -20.71 -15.81
CA ARG A 678 5.17 -19.73 -15.56
C ARG A 678 6.48 -20.39 -15.16
N MET A 679 6.42 -21.53 -14.50
CA MET A 679 7.56 -22.33 -14.08
C MET A 679 7.40 -23.77 -14.57
N SER A 680 8.50 -24.37 -15.00
CA SER A 680 8.56 -25.81 -15.28
C SER A 680 8.69 -26.62 -13.99
N PRO A 681 8.34 -27.91 -13.98
CA PRO A 681 8.57 -28.78 -12.83
C PRO A 681 10.05 -28.82 -12.38
N ALA A 682 11.01 -28.72 -13.30
CA ALA A 682 12.44 -28.70 -13.00
C ALA A 682 12.84 -27.43 -12.24
N GLU A 683 12.34 -26.26 -12.65
CA GLU A 683 12.58 -24.99 -11.95
C GLU A 683 11.95 -25.00 -10.56
N VAL A 684 10.75 -25.55 -10.39
CA VAL A 684 10.10 -25.70 -9.07
C VAL A 684 10.92 -26.61 -8.15
N GLN A 685 11.50 -27.71 -8.68
CA GLN A 685 12.37 -28.57 -7.89
C GLN A 685 13.70 -27.91 -7.54
N SER A 686 14.25 -27.03 -8.38
CA SER A 686 15.43 -26.24 -8.03
C SER A 686 15.13 -25.27 -6.89
N VAL A 687 13.96 -24.60 -6.87
CA VAL A 687 13.50 -23.77 -5.75
C VAL A 687 13.40 -24.59 -4.46
N ARG A 688 12.82 -25.80 -4.54
CA ARG A 688 12.74 -26.70 -3.39
C ARG A 688 14.13 -27.06 -2.87
N ALA A 689 15.08 -27.38 -3.75
CA ALA A 689 16.48 -27.68 -3.38
C ALA A 689 17.15 -26.50 -2.66
N TYR A 690 17.00 -25.29 -3.18
CA TYR A 690 17.49 -24.06 -2.55
C TYR A 690 16.91 -23.84 -1.17
N LEU A 691 15.61 -24.01 -1.01
CA LEU A 691 14.94 -23.86 0.30
C LEU A 691 15.37 -24.91 1.31
N ILE A 692 15.61 -26.16 0.87
CA ILE A 692 16.16 -27.22 1.71
C ILE A 692 17.56 -26.84 2.20
N GLU A 693 18.41 -26.34 1.33
CA GLU A 693 19.75 -25.88 1.71
C GLU A 693 19.69 -24.74 2.73
N ARG A 694 18.86 -23.70 2.49
CA ARG A 694 18.63 -22.58 3.40
C ARG A 694 18.09 -23.02 4.77
N ALA A 695 17.21 -24.01 4.79
CA ALA A 695 16.63 -24.54 6.01
C ALA A 695 17.66 -25.35 6.84
N ASN A 696 18.53 -26.12 6.18
CA ASN A 696 19.63 -26.84 6.87
C ASN A 696 20.67 -25.86 7.43
N GLN A 697 21.05 -24.82 6.68
CA GLN A 697 21.95 -23.77 7.17
C GLN A 697 21.38 -23.09 8.42
N ALA A 698 20.09 -22.70 8.39
CA ALA A 698 19.40 -22.10 9.54
C ALA A 698 19.32 -23.03 10.76
N LYS A 699 19.09 -24.33 10.54
CA LYS A 699 19.07 -25.33 11.60
C LYS A 699 20.43 -25.47 12.27
N ASN A 700 21.49 -25.53 11.48
CA ASN A 700 22.88 -25.66 11.99
C ASN A 700 23.33 -24.40 12.76
N SER A 701 23.00 -23.21 12.25
CA SER A 701 23.29 -21.95 12.93
C SER A 701 22.55 -21.83 14.26
N SER A 702 21.32 -22.32 14.34
CA SER A 702 20.51 -22.34 15.57
C SER A 702 21.05 -23.34 16.59
N ALA A 703 21.66 -24.43 16.16
CA ALA A 703 22.30 -25.42 17.03
C ALA A 703 23.65 -24.92 17.59
N ALA A 704 24.40 -24.13 16.80
CA ALA A 704 25.67 -23.53 17.23
C ALA A 704 25.50 -22.34 18.21
N ALA A 705 24.32 -21.72 18.25
CA ALA A 705 24.00 -20.62 19.14
C ALA A 705 23.38 -21.06 20.49
N ARG A 706 23.13 -22.35 20.69
CA ARG A 706 22.71 -22.99 21.97
C ARG A 706 23.88 -23.63 22.69
#